data_62cc11ca9c40ba1f2d830b5752a75107
#
_entry.id   62cc11ca9c40ba1f2d830b5752a75107
#
_cell.length_a   1.000
_cell.length_b   1.000
_cell.length_c   1.000
_cell.angle_alpha   90.00
_cell.angle_beta   90.00
_cell.angle_gamma   90.00
#
_symmetry.space_group_name_H-M   'P 1'
#
loop_
_entity.id
_entity.type
_entity.pdbx_description
1 polymer ?
#
loop_
_entity_poly.entity_id
_entity_poly.type
_entity_poly.pdbx_seq_one_letter_code
_entity_poly.pdbx_strand_id
1 'polypeptide(L)'
;EELNSIQEFSSISELPGQKKYKFAIRGNPSLGNIKTLMIGVKNPSTQLGDALCGEVWFNELRISGIDSQDGWAAVGALDGNIADFATFSATGRYSSIGFGSIDMTPNERTREELLQYDIISNVNVGQLAPQKWGLQIPLSFATGETLITPEYDPFYQDIKLEDRLNTAERQSQRDSIRNQSIDYTKRKSVSLIGVRKNSSGGGKRRFYSPENFDFSYAYNESIHRDYEIEKQEEFNLLMGSNYGYSFSSKPIEPFKKVKSFDRKKYLQWLQQLNFNLLPSSLEASVNVNRILNNQKFRQVYLEGVDASLQRSLPNLQQRNFLFDYNYALNHNFSKSLRFNFNAATSSIIRNNGMAEAGVMNPFQQDKNALWQGILNTGEPNNHIQTFSLNYKLPFQYIPFLSFVDATYNYTGNFNWQRGSEALSQVVSDDGIPLGIVNTIQNNNTKTLTTAFSFSKLYSALGLKSNSNTPFNRRVQAARAVNDSLSKKKNSLLKVGLTKLVDLMTLVKRVQASYSENNGSVLPGYLPSVGFAGGLQPTLGYTLGSQADIRYEAARQGWLTGFPNFNQSFSQMHSSKFKASAQLIPMKGLIIDFNADRDFMENRLENFKVEGQSYVPRNSNVFGNFGMSTILLRTAFNPARGSESSNFENFRSYRLKIAERLVQNTPFEGMGVNEEGYPVGYGKSQQEVLLNSFLAAYTGENPNKIKLTPMRGTPLPNWNLKVTGLTDI
;
A
#
# COMPACT_ATOMS: atom_id res chain seq x y z
N GLU A 1 28.77 -3.26 -42.14
CA GLU A 1 28.85 -2.49 -43.38
C GLU A 1 28.15 -3.23 -44.56
N GLU A 2 28.10 -4.57 -44.61
CA GLU A 2 27.46 -5.35 -45.69
C GLU A 2 25.91 -5.25 -45.69
N LEU A 3 25.26 -5.04 -44.57
CA LEU A 3 23.81 -4.85 -44.47
C LEU A 3 23.29 -3.55 -45.13
N ASN A 4 24.16 -2.65 -45.55
CA ASN A 4 23.83 -1.41 -46.24
C ASN A 4 24.15 -1.44 -47.73
N SER A 5 24.69 -2.54 -48.27
CA SER A 5 24.95 -2.70 -49.69
C SER A 5 23.66 -2.95 -50.47
N ILE A 6 23.53 -2.32 -51.63
CA ILE A 6 22.41 -2.55 -52.54
C ILE A 6 22.74 -3.82 -53.32
N GLN A 7 21.91 -4.85 -53.16
CA GLN A 7 22.00 -6.04 -54.00
C GLN A 7 21.09 -5.87 -55.21
N GLU A 8 21.66 -5.86 -56.42
CA GLU A 8 20.93 -5.74 -57.67
C GLU A 8 20.78 -7.11 -58.34
N PHE A 9 19.55 -7.46 -58.66
CA PHE A 9 19.21 -8.67 -59.43
C PHE A 9 18.57 -8.24 -60.75
N SER A 10 19.06 -8.74 -61.84
CA SER A 10 18.43 -8.53 -63.13
C SER A 10 17.77 -9.81 -63.63
N SER A 11 16.51 -9.74 -64.07
CA SER A 11 15.87 -10.86 -64.78
C SER A 11 16.49 -11.00 -66.16
N ILE A 12 17.12 -12.13 -66.44
CA ILE A 12 17.59 -12.48 -67.78
C ILE A 12 16.39 -13.06 -68.50
N SER A 13 15.81 -12.28 -69.44
CA SER A 13 14.81 -12.81 -70.36
C SER A 13 15.53 -13.13 -71.65
N GLU A 14 15.55 -14.38 -72.03
CA GLU A 14 16.13 -14.86 -73.29
C GLU A 14 15.16 -14.76 -74.50
N LEU A 15 13.94 -14.28 -74.30
CA LEU A 15 12.92 -14.20 -75.37
C LEU A 15 12.82 -12.79 -75.91
N PRO A 16 12.83 -12.62 -77.25
CA PRO A 16 12.67 -11.32 -77.88
C PRO A 16 11.30 -10.71 -77.58
N GLY A 17 11.28 -9.49 -77.01
CA GLY A 17 10.08 -8.75 -76.72
C GLY A 17 9.65 -8.73 -75.27
N GLN A 18 10.34 -9.43 -74.35
CA GLN A 18 10.06 -9.34 -72.91
C GLN A 18 10.79 -8.15 -72.27
N LYS A 19 10.07 -7.50 -71.41
CA LYS A 19 10.60 -6.33 -70.64
C LYS A 19 11.67 -6.77 -69.64
N LYS A 20 12.84 -6.12 -69.69
CA LYS A 20 13.91 -6.34 -68.72
C LYS A 20 13.56 -5.61 -67.44
N TYR A 21 13.48 -6.34 -66.32
CA TYR A 21 13.29 -5.78 -65.00
C TYR A 21 14.61 -5.85 -64.19
N LYS A 22 14.91 -4.77 -63.47
CA LYS A 22 15.97 -4.77 -62.47
C LYS A 22 15.33 -4.68 -61.11
N PHE A 23 15.69 -5.56 -60.23
CA PHE A 23 15.30 -5.54 -58.84
C PHE A 23 16.52 -5.16 -57.99
N ALA A 24 16.35 -4.27 -57.05
CA ALA A 24 17.38 -3.92 -56.10
C ALA A 24 16.81 -3.95 -54.69
N ILE A 25 17.52 -4.61 -53.79
CA ILE A 25 17.12 -4.75 -52.41
C ILE A 25 18.22 -4.15 -51.53
N ARG A 26 17.85 -3.37 -50.52
CA ARG A 26 18.73 -2.85 -49.51
C ARG A 26 18.24 -3.25 -48.12
N GLY A 27 19.06 -4.00 -47.38
CA GLY A 27 18.71 -4.53 -46.07
C GLY A 27 17.74 -5.73 -46.17
N ASN A 28 16.89 -5.90 -45.19
CA ASN A 28 15.86 -6.94 -45.14
C ASN A 28 14.46 -6.28 -45.13
N PRO A 29 13.93 -5.92 -46.31
CA PRO A 29 12.63 -5.25 -46.43
C PRO A 29 11.49 -6.25 -46.21
N SER A 30 10.41 -5.77 -45.61
CA SER A 30 9.14 -6.48 -45.49
C SER A 30 8.06 -5.78 -46.30
N LEU A 31 7.41 -6.51 -47.20
CA LEU A 31 6.27 -6.02 -47.99
C LEU A 31 4.99 -5.91 -47.17
N GLY A 32 4.94 -6.55 -46.00
CA GLY A 32 3.80 -6.46 -45.05
C GLY A 32 3.64 -5.10 -44.37
N ASN A 33 4.69 -4.25 -44.38
CA ASN A 33 4.66 -2.94 -43.73
C ASN A 33 5.27 -1.85 -44.59
N ILE A 34 4.59 -1.52 -45.70
CA ILE A 34 5.01 -0.47 -46.62
C ILE A 34 4.66 0.89 -46.06
N LYS A 35 5.66 1.71 -45.72
CA LYS A 35 5.45 3.08 -45.19
C LYS A 35 5.42 4.13 -46.30
N THR A 36 6.15 3.90 -47.41
CA THR A 36 6.28 4.86 -48.50
C THR A 36 6.37 4.11 -49.82
N LEU A 37 5.59 4.53 -50.78
CA LEU A 37 5.66 4.08 -52.17
C LEU A 37 6.07 5.25 -53.02
N MET A 38 7.08 5.07 -53.88
CA MET A 38 7.56 6.10 -54.80
C MET A 38 7.50 5.59 -56.24
N ILE A 39 6.92 6.34 -57.10
CA ILE A 39 6.88 6.07 -58.54
C ILE A 39 7.61 7.20 -59.26
N GLY A 40 8.50 6.88 -60.17
CA GLY A 40 9.27 7.86 -60.89
C GLY A 40 9.73 7.37 -62.25
N VAL A 41 10.19 8.28 -63.04
CA VAL A 41 10.76 8.03 -64.41
C VAL A 41 12.22 8.41 -64.39
N LYS A 42 13.06 7.55 -64.96
CA LYS A 42 14.50 7.76 -65.06
C LYS A 42 14.88 7.92 -66.55
N ASN A 43 15.53 9.02 -66.85
CA ASN A 43 16.18 9.14 -68.20
C ASN A 43 17.43 8.26 -68.20
N PRO A 44 17.52 7.26 -69.14
CA PRO A 44 18.66 6.36 -69.21
C PRO A 44 19.91 6.98 -69.88
N SER A 45 19.79 8.18 -70.50
CA SER A 45 20.94 8.81 -71.17
C SER A 45 22.02 9.20 -70.17
N THR A 46 23.27 8.88 -70.51
CA THR A 46 24.46 9.23 -69.76
C THR A 46 25.18 10.47 -70.26
N GLN A 47 24.69 11.08 -71.36
CA GLN A 47 25.30 12.26 -71.99
C GLN A 47 24.71 13.53 -71.35
N LEU A 48 25.59 14.43 -70.92
CA LEU A 48 25.20 15.73 -70.41
C LEU A 48 24.57 16.55 -71.53
N GLY A 49 23.27 16.80 -71.50
CA GLY A 49 22.56 17.60 -72.50
C GLY A 49 21.33 16.89 -73.14
N ASP A 50 21.19 15.59 -73.00
CA ASP A 50 20.04 14.87 -73.52
C ASP A 50 18.82 15.05 -72.58
N ALA A 51 18.17 16.20 -72.69
CA ALA A 51 16.92 16.44 -71.94
C ALA A 51 15.77 15.69 -72.65
N LEU A 52 15.07 14.84 -71.95
CA LEU A 52 13.85 14.19 -72.40
C LEU A 52 12.67 15.06 -72.01
N CYS A 53 12.03 15.69 -73.05
CA CYS A 53 10.77 16.42 -72.82
C CYS A 53 9.61 15.47 -73.05
N GLY A 54 8.78 15.25 -72.06
CA GLY A 54 7.59 14.41 -72.18
C GLY A 54 6.74 14.52 -70.92
N GLU A 55 5.49 14.16 -71.05
CA GLU A 55 4.56 14.04 -69.94
C GLU A 55 4.36 12.58 -69.59
N VAL A 56 4.40 12.23 -68.34
CA VAL A 56 4.13 10.86 -67.88
C VAL A 56 2.92 10.91 -66.93
N TRP A 57 1.94 10.19 -67.31
CA TRP A 57 0.68 10.11 -66.60
C TRP A 57 0.60 8.76 -65.89
N PHE A 58 0.44 8.79 -64.53
CA PHE A 58 0.18 7.59 -63.75
C PHE A 58 -1.34 7.53 -63.51
N ASN A 59 -1.96 6.46 -64.01
CA ASN A 59 -3.39 6.25 -63.83
C ASN A 59 -3.63 5.30 -62.68
N GLU A 60 -4.33 5.71 -61.66
CA GLU A 60 -4.81 4.98 -60.50
C GLU A 60 -3.80 4.03 -59.84
N LEU A 61 -3.50 4.28 -58.61
CA LEU A 61 -2.83 3.33 -57.72
C LEU A 61 -3.90 2.45 -57.07
N ARG A 62 -3.94 1.17 -57.45
CA ARG A 62 -4.89 0.20 -56.88
C ARG A 62 -4.16 -0.88 -56.13
N ILE A 63 -4.67 -1.22 -54.93
CA ILE A 63 -4.31 -2.44 -54.25
C ILE A 63 -5.21 -3.55 -54.80
N SER A 64 -4.63 -4.61 -55.32
CA SER A 64 -5.34 -5.80 -55.80
C SER A 64 -4.81 -7.03 -55.08
N GLY A 65 -5.59 -8.10 -55.04
CA GLY A 65 -5.20 -9.33 -54.39
C GLY A 65 -5.20 -9.24 -52.85
N ILE A 66 -6.13 -8.48 -52.29
CA ILE A 66 -6.35 -8.49 -50.84
C ILE A 66 -6.71 -9.91 -50.43
N ASP A 67 -5.87 -10.51 -49.59
CA ASP A 67 -6.10 -11.84 -49.05
C ASP A 67 -7.25 -11.74 -48.04
N SER A 68 -8.45 -12.15 -48.51
CA SER A 68 -9.67 -12.19 -47.69
C SER A 68 -9.97 -13.65 -47.38
N GLN A 69 -9.30 -14.20 -46.38
CA GLN A 69 -9.60 -15.56 -45.89
C GLN A 69 -10.78 -15.52 -44.95
N ASP A 70 -11.70 -16.49 -45.11
CA ASP A 70 -12.78 -16.69 -44.14
C ASP A 70 -12.25 -17.48 -42.96
N GLY A 71 -12.50 -16.94 -41.74
CA GLY A 71 -12.09 -17.57 -40.51
C GLY A 71 -13.29 -18.09 -39.74
N TRP A 72 -13.06 -19.07 -38.92
CA TRP A 72 -14.05 -19.60 -37.99
C TRP A 72 -13.47 -19.78 -36.60
N ALA A 73 -14.31 -19.75 -35.59
CA ALA A 73 -13.92 -20.02 -34.22
C ALA A 73 -14.90 -20.95 -33.54
N ALA A 74 -14.42 -21.73 -32.64
CA ALA A 74 -15.21 -22.61 -31.80
C ALA A 74 -14.81 -22.45 -30.31
N VAL A 75 -15.81 -22.51 -29.45
CA VAL A 75 -15.61 -22.58 -28.01
C VAL A 75 -16.42 -23.76 -27.49
N GLY A 76 -15.76 -24.62 -26.76
CA GLY A 76 -16.39 -25.76 -26.07
C GLY A 76 -16.16 -25.62 -24.57
N ALA A 77 -17.19 -25.90 -23.77
CA ALA A 77 -17.09 -25.98 -22.33
C ALA A 77 -17.79 -27.24 -21.83
N LEU A 78 -17.16 -27.94 -20.91
CA LEU A 78 -17.69 -29.13 -20.25
C LEU A 78 -17.50 -28.98 -18.75
N ASP A 79 -18.61 -28.81 -18.05
CA ASP A 79 -18.65 -28.72 -16.59
C ASP A 79 -19.30 -29.96 -16.01
N GLY A 80 -18.68 -30.50 -14.98
CA GLY A 80 -19.18 -31.70 -14.31
C GLY A 80 -19.07 -31.57 -12.80
N ASN A 81 -20.07 -32.16 -12.13
CA ASN A 81 -20.10 -32.20 -10.67
C ASN A 81 -20.42 -33.64 -10.23
N ILE A 82 -19.54 -34.18 -9.40
CA ILE A 82 -19.72 -35.52 -8.81
C ILE A 82 -20.12 -35.29 -7.34
N ALA A 83 -21.36 -34.93 -7.12
CA ALA A 83 -21.91 -34.57 -5.81
C ALA A 83 -20.97 -33.60 -5.07
N ASP A 84 -20.69 -33.85 -3.79
CA ASP A 84 -19.77 -33.03 -2.97
C ASP A 84 -18.31 -33.47 -3.09
N PHE A 85 -18.02 -34.54 -3.88
CA PHE A 85 -16.72 -35.15 -3.97
C PHE A 85 -15.79 -34.39 -4.93
N ALA A 86 -16.27 -34.11 -6.15
CA ALA A 86 -15.42 -33.49 -7.16
C ALA A 86 -16.21 -32.58 -8.12
N THR A 87 -15.57 -31.53 -8.55
CA THR A 87 -15.99 -30.71 -9.70
C THR A 87 -14.89 -30.69 -10.73
N PHE A 88 -15.26 -30.72 -12.00
CA PHE A 88 -14.31 -30.52 -13.09
C PHE A 88 -14.91 -29.57 -14.12
N SER A 89 -14.03 -28.77 -14.70
CA SER A 89 -14.34 -27.86 -15.81
C SER A 89 -13.27 -28.00 -16.85
N ALA A 90 -13.67 -28.23 -18.09
CA ALA A 90 -12.78 -28.23 -19.25
C ALA A 90 -13.30 -27.23 -20.25
N THR A 91 -12.47 -26.28 -20.65
CA THR A 91 -12.79 -25.30 -21.68
C THR A 91 -11.78 -25.42 -22.81
N GLY A 92 -12.29 -25.33 -24.04
CA GLY A 92 -11.47 -25.32 -25.25
C GLY A 92 -11.88 -24.15 -26.13
N ARG A 93 -10.91 -23.49 -26.71
CA ARG A 93 -11.12 -22.41 -27.67
C ARG A 93 -10.21 -22.64 -28.88
N TYR A 94 -10.80 -22.54 -30.03
CA TYR A 94 -10.10 -22.55 -31.30
C TYR A 94 -10.49 -21.34 -32.13
N SER A 95 -9.56 -20.73 -32.81
CA SER A 95 -9.79 -19.64 -33.76
C SER A 95 -8.83 -19.80 -34.91
N SER A 96 -9.36 -19.86 -36.13
CA SER A 96 -8.53 -19.95 -37.36
C SER A 96 -8.10 -18.56 -37.82
N ILE A 97 -7.11 -18.55 -38.72
CA ILE A 97 -6.71 -17.37 -39.47
C ILE A 97 -7.94 -16.78 -40.17
N GLY A 98 -8.04 -15.45 -40.24
CA GLY A 98 -9.13 -14.72 -40.88
C GLY A 98 -10.39 -14.56 -40.04
N PHE A 99 -10.40 -15.09 -38.82
CA PHE A 99 -11.51 -14.87 -37.89
C PHE A 99 -11.49 -13.44 -37.31
N GLY A 100 -12.65 -12.80 -37.27
CA GLY A 100 -12.82 -11.46 -36.74
C GLY A 100 -14.28 -11.05 -36.66
N SER A 101 -14.56 -9.90 -36.07
CA SER A 101 -15.89 -9.31 -36.02
C SER A 101 -16.35 -8.92 -37.43
N ILE A 102 -17.66 -8.89 -37.67
CA ILE A 102 -18.27 -8.48 -38.93
C ILE A 102 -17.87 -7.06 -39.33
N ASP A 103 -17.60 -6.20 -38.35
CA ASP A 103 -17.24 -4.80 -38.53
C ASP A 103 -15.74 -4.62 -38.90
N MET A 104 -14.93 -5.69 -38.75
CA MET A 104 -13.50 -5.63 -39.06
C MET A 104 -13.24 -5.76 -40.56
N THR A 105 -12.37 -4.88 -41.04
CA THR A 105 -11.87 -5.03 -42.42
C THR A 105 -10.98 -6.29 -42.56
N PRO A 106 -10.83 -6.86 -43.74
CA PRO A 106 -10.00 -8.06 -43.94
C PRO A 106 -8.57 -7.94 -43.38
N ASN A 107 -8.00 -6.73 -43.37
CA ASN A 107 -6.66 -6.46 -42.83
C ASN A 107 -6.58 -6.41 -41.29
N GLU A 108 -7.71 -6.24 -40.64
CA GLU A 108 -7.81 -6.18 -39.16
C GLU A 108 -8.14 -7.53 -38.51
N ARG A 109 -8.50 -8.53 -39.34
CA ARG A 109 -8.79 -9.88 -38.88
C ARG A 109 -7.53 -10.58 -38.38
N THR A 110 -7.70 -11.57 -37.51
CA THR A 110 -6.58 -12.32 -36.93
C THR A 110 -5.78 -13.04 -38.04
N ARG A 111 -4.47 -12.88 -37.97
CA ARG A 111 -3.52 -13.61 -38.83
C ARG A 111 -2.80 -14.71 -38.07
N GLU A 112 -3.46 -15.23 -37.07
CA GLU A 112 -2.94 -16.25 -36.17
C GLU A 112 -4.00 -17.31 -35.97
N GLU A 113 -3.58 -18.55 -35.91
CA GLU A 113 -4.38 -19.67 -35.45
C GLU A 113 -4.18 -19.83 -33.94
N LEU A 114 -5.26 -19.80 -33.15
CA LEU A 114 -5.25 -19.99 -31.73
C LEU A 114 -5.88 -21.34 -31.36
N LEU A 115 -5.14 -22.16 -30.65
CA LEU A 115 -5.66 -23.33 -29.94
C LEU A 115 -5.36 -23.18 -28.45
N GLN A 116 -6.41 -23.15 -27.65
CA GLN A 116 -6.29 -23.05 -26.19
C GLN A 116 -7.21 -24.07 -25.55
N TYR A 117 -6.70 -24.71 -24.51
CA TYR A 117 -7.55 -25.47 -23.60
C TYR A 117 -7.11 -25.30 -22.16
N ASP A 118 -8.08 -25.35 -21.25
CA ASP A 118 -7.88 -25.29 -19.81
C ASP A 118 -8.75 -26.37 -19.15
N ILE A 119 -8.14 -27.16 -18.28
CA ILE A 119 -8.81 -28.21 -17.51
C ILE A 119 -8.56 -27.94 -16.03
N ILE A 120 -9.63 -27.82 -15.26
CA ILE A 120 -9.60 -27.58 -13.83
C ILE A 120 -10.38 -28.70 -13.15
N SER A 121 -9.80 -29.31 -12.13
CA SER A 121 -10.45 -30.33 -11.33
C SER A 121 -10.26 -30.02 -9.84
N ASN A 122 -11.34 -29.94 -9.09
CA ASN A 122 -11.32 -29.77 -7.65
C ASN A 122 -11.92 -31.04 -7.02
N VAL A 123 -11.13 -31.67 -6.15
CA VAL A 123 -11.50 -32.93 -5.52
C VAL A 123 -11.39 -32.80 -4.02
N ASN A 124 -12.45 -33.13 -3.30
CA ASN A 124 -12.40 -33.18 -1.84
C ASN A 124 -11.94 -34.59 -1.37
N VAL A 125 -10.62 -34.79 -1.39
CA VAL A 125 -9.99 -36.07 -1.03
C VAL A 125 -10.36 -36.50 0.40
N GLY A 126 -10.66 -35.56 1.27
CA GLY A 126 -11.08 -35.81 2.66
C GLY A 126 -12.33 -36.68 2.77
N GLN A 127 -13.18 -36.74 1.75
CA GLN A 127 -14.38 -37.60 1.74
C GLN A 127 -14.08 -39.09 1.58
N LEU A 128 -12.88 -39.44 1.09
CA LEU A 128 -12.41 -40.82 1.04
C LEU A 128 -12.02 -41.36 2.42
N ALA A 129 -11.82 -40.47 3.40
CA ALA A 129 -11.57 -40.86 4.78
C ALA A 129 -12.87 -41.03 5.57
N PRO A 130 -12.88 -41.86 6.63
CA PRO A 130 -14.01 -42.00 7.49
C PRO A 130 -14.51 -40.65 8.03
N GLN A 131 -15.79 -40.35 7.90
CA GLN A 131 -16.38 -39.05 8.34
C GLN A 131 -16.08 -38.70 9.80
N LYS A 132 -15.88 -39.70 10.66
CA LYS A 132 -15.48 -39.52 12.06
C LYS A 132 -14.12 -38.81 12.22
N TRP A 133 -13.25 -38.86 11.22
CA TRP A 133 -11.96 -38.19 11.25
C TRP A 133 -12.06 -36.69 11.00
N GLY A 134 -13.15 -36.24 10.35
CA GLY A 134 -13.40 -34.83 10.08
C GLY A 134 -12.34 -34.17 9.19
N LEU A 135 -11.67 -34.95 8.33
CA LEU A 135 -10.61 -34.44 7.46
C LEU A 135 -11.21 -33.66 6.28
N GLN A 136 -10.70 -32.47 6.07
CA GLN A 136 -10.98 -31.64 4.91
C GLN A 136 -9.66 -31.52 4.12
N ILE A 137 -9.62 -32.10 2.92
CA ILE A 137 -8.44 -32.14 2.05
C ILE A 137 -8.89 -31.73 0.64
N PRO A 138 -9.00 -30.42 0.36
CA PRO A 138 -9.36 -29.94 -0.97
C PRO A 138 -8.10 -29.98 -1.86
N LEU A 139 -8.15 -30.83 -2.88
CA LEU A 139 -7.12 -30.92 -3.93
C LEU A 139 -7.66 -30.21 -5.18
N SER A 140 -6.93 -29.24 -5.66
CA SER A 140 -7.18 -28.58 -6.95
C SER A 140 -6.04 -28.89 -7.91
N PHE A 141 -6.40 -29.33 -9.09
CA PHE A 141 -5.48 -29.56 -10.20
C PHE A 141 -5.94 -28.74 -11.40
N ALA A 142 -5.03 -27.99 -12.01
CA ALA A 142 -5.31 -27.27 -13.24
C ALA A 142 -4.18 -27.48 -14.24
N THR A 143 -4.54 -27.66 -15.52
CA THR A 143 -3.58 -27.66 -16.63
C THR A 143 -4.20 -26.99 -17.82
N GLY A 144 -3.40 -26.21 -18.53
CA GLY A 144 -3.83 -25.54 -19.75
C GLY A 144 -2.67 -25.34 -20.69
N GLU A 145 -2.98 -25.35 -21.97
CA GLU A 145 -2.03 -25.03 -23.04
C GLU A 145 -2.64 -24.01 -23.99
N THR A 146 -1.83 -23.07 -24.41
CA THR A 146 -2.15 -22.08 -25.43
C THR A 146 -1.12 -22.22 -26.53
N LEU A 147 -1.56 -22.40 -27.74
CA LEU A 147 -0.76 -22.49 -28.94
C LEU A 147 -1.24 -21.44 -29.94
N ILE A 148 -0.38 -20.52 -30.31
CA ILE A 148 -0.65 -19.49 -31.32
C ILE A 148 0.31 -19.71 -32.46
N THR A 149 -0.25 -20.03 -33.64
CA THR A 149 0.51 -20.27 -34.85
C THR A 149 0.29 -19.08 -35.78
N PRO A 150 1.31 -18.26 -36.07
CA PRO A 150 1.16 -17.13 -36.96
C PRO A 150 1.06 -17.59 -38.41
N GLU A 151 0.31 -16.86 -39.23
CA GLU A 151 0.21 -17.10 -40.68
C GLU A 151 1.53 -16.89 -41.40
N TYR A 152 2.25 -15.82 -41.00
CA TYR A 152 3.55 -15.45 -41.54
C TYR A 152 4.67 -15.77 -40.55
N ASP A 153 5.83 -16.11 -41.08
CA ASP A 153 7.00 -16.35 -40.24
C ASP A 153 7.44 -15.05 -39.52
N PRO A 154 7.58 -15.05 -38.20
CA PRO A 154 7.97 -13.85 -37.43
C PRO A 154 9.33 -13.25 -37.85
N PHE A 155 10.24 -14.08 -38.40
CA PHE A 155 11.56 -13.64 -38.86
C PHE A 155 11.54 -13.17 -40.32
N TYR A 156 10.63 -13.73 -41.14
CA TYR A 156 10.45 -13.40 -42.55
C TYR A 156 8.98 -13.07 -42.80
N GLN A 157 8.59 -11.84 -42.44
CA GLN A 157 7.20 -11.39 -42.36
C GLN A 157 6.40 -11.43 -43.69
N ASP A 158 7.03 -11.64 -44.79
CA ASP A 158 6.47 -11.78 -46.16
C ASP A 158 6.38 -13.23 -46.63
N ILE A 159 6.88 -14.19 -45.84
CA ILE A 159 6.82 -15.61 -46.16
C ILE A 159 5.80 -16.28 -45.26
N LYS A 160 4.84 -17.01 -45.83
CA LYS A 160 3.92 -17.81 -45.02
C LYS A 160 4.69 -18.90 -44.29
N LEU A 161 4.36 -19.12 -43.03
CA LEU A 161 5.04 -20.12 -42.19
C LEU A 161 4.93 -21.53 -42.83
N GLU A 162 3.79 -21.85 -43.43
CA GLU A 162 3.56 -23.12 -44.09
C GLU A 162 4.52 -23.32 -45.30
N ASP A 163 4.72 -22.29 -46.13
CA ASP A 163 5.64 -22.33 -47.26
C ASP A 163 7.08 -22.54 -46.77
N ARG A 164 7.48 -21.88 -45.71
CA ARG A 164 8.80 -22.06 -45.12
C ARG A 164 8.99 -23.48 -44.57
N LEU A 165 7.97 -24.05 -43.94
CA LEU A 165 7.99 -25.43 -43.45
C LEU A 165 8.06 -26.43 -44.60
N ASN A 166 7.37 -26.18 -45.70
CA ASN A 166 7.37 -27.06 -46.86
C ASN A 166 8.72 -27.02 -47.64
N THR A 167 9.42 -25.91 -47.59
CA THR A 167 10.76 -25.77 -48.23
C THR A 167 11.86 -26.49 -47.41
N ALA A 168 11.63 -26.77 -46.13
CA ALA A 168 12.60 -27.45 -45.28
C ALA A 168 12.70 -28.96 -45.66
N GLU A 169 13.89 -29.41 -46.02
CA GLU A 169 14.14 -30.78 -46.48
C GLU A 169 14.09 -31.82 -45.35
N ARG A 170 14.55 -31.45 -44.14
CA ARG A 170 14.69 -32.35 -43.03
C ARG A 170 13.62 -32.08 -41.95
N GLN A 171 13.12 -33.14 -41.32
CA GLN A 171 12.15 -33.01 -40.25
C GLN A 171 12.70 -32.19 -39.05
N SER A 172 13.99 -32.32 -38.73
CA SER A 172 14.63 -31.53 -37.68
C SER A 172 14.64 -30.04 -37.97
N GLN A 173 14.75 -29.64 -39.23
CA GLN A 173 14.65 -28.24 -39.66
C GLN A 173 13.22 -27.74 -39.52
N ARG A 174 12.21 -28.52 -39.93
CA ARG A 174 10.79 -28.20 -39.75
C ARG A 174 10.44 -28.00 -38.29
N ASP A 175 10.91 -28.91 -37.41
CA ASP A 175 10.69 -28.80 -35.96
C ASP A 175 11.37 -27.56 -35.40
N SER A 176 12.57 -27.21 -35.88
CA SER A 176 13.27 -25.98 -35.46
C SER A 176 12.51 -24.74 -35.89
N ILE A 177 12.08 -24.63 -37.16
CA ILE A 177 11.30 -23.51 -37.68
C ILE A 177 9.99 -23.38 -36.89
N ARG A 178 9.27 -24.49 -36.68
CA ARG A 178 8.02 -24.49 -35.91
C ARG A 178 8.23 -24.03 -34.49
N ASN A 179 9.27 -24.51 -33.80
CA ASN A 179 9.58 -24.12 -32.44
C ASN A 179 10.03 -22.67 -32.32
N GLN A 180 10.54 -22.07 -33.39
CA GLN A 180 10.93 -20.67 -33.41
C GLN A 180 9.78 -19.71 -33.71
N SER A 181 8.78 -20.15 -34.45
CA SER A 181 7.73 -19.28 -34.98
C SER A 181 6.43 -19.31 -34.13
N ILE A 182 6.20 -20.38 -33.38
CA ILE A 182 4.97 -20.59 -32.63
C ILE A 182 5.11 -20.05 -31.20
N ASP A 183 4.13 -19.24 -30.77
CA ASP A 183 3.96 -18.91 -29.36
C ASP A 183 3.26 -20.07 -28.65
N TYR A 184 3.95 -20.64 -27.69
CA TYR A 184 3.47 -21.76 -26.91
C TYR A 184 3.58 -21.48 -25.41
N THR A 185 2.46 -21.58 -24.73
CA THR A 185 2.40 -21.44 -23.27
C THR A 185 1.72 -22.66 -22.65
N LYS A 186 2.39 -23.30 -21.72
CA LYS A 186 1.86 -24.41 -20.93
C LYS A 186 1.84 -24.07 -19.44
N ARG A 187 0.72 -24.28 -18.78
CA ARG A 187 0.54 -24.05 -17.35
C ARG A 187 0.09 -25.33 -16.67
N LYS A 188 0.64 -25.56 -15.47
CA LYS A 188 0.22 -26.62 -14.57
C LYS A 188 0.16 -26.09 -13.16
N SER A 189 -0.89 -26.44 -12.45
CA SER A 189 -1.07 -26.06 -11.05
C SER A 189 -1.58 -27.24 -10.25
N VAL A 190 -1.00 -27.44 -9.09
CA VAL A 190 -1.47 -28.40 -8.09
C VAL A 190 -1.55 -27.69 -6.77
N SER A 191 -2.72 -27.69 -6.14
CA SER A 191 -2.86 -27.03 -4.84
C SER A 191 -3.73 -27.82 -3.87
N LEU A 192 -3.33 -27.76 -2.60
CA LEU A 192 -4.02 -28.27 -1.42
C LEU A 192 -4.11 -27.09 -0.46
N ILE A 193 -5.23 -26.37 -0.44
CA ILE A 193 -5.37 -25.13 0.35
C ILE A 193 -6.37 -25.35 1.47
N GLY A 194 -5.93 -25.13 2.72
CA GLY A 194 -6.75 -25.27 3.90
C GLY A 194 -7.00 -26.73 4.29
N VAL A 195 -5.98 -27.57 4.17
CA VAL A 195 -6.01 -28.94 4.70
C VAL A 195 -6.10 -28.89 6.21
N ARG A 196 -7.21 -29.34 6.75
CA ARG A 196 -7.47 -29.28 8.19
C ARG A 196 -8.32 -30.44 8.68
N LYS A 197 -8.24 -30.67 9.97
CA LYS A 197 -9.13 -31.55 10.69
C LYS A 197 -10.26 -30.75 11.35
N ASN A 198 -11.48 -31.02 10.98
CA ASN A 198 -12.65 -30.43 11.63
C ASN A 198 -13.00 -31.22 12.90
N SER A 199 -13.47 -30.54 13.92
CA SER A 199 -13.92 -31.22 15.15
C SER A 199 -15.22 -31.97 14.86
N SER A 200 -15.20 -33.30 14.94
CA SER A 200 -16.34 -34.18 14.67
C SER A 200 -17.20 -34.51 15.90
N GLY A 201 -16.97 -33.87 17.03
CA GLY A 201 -17.73 -34.05 18.26
C GLY A 201 -17.72 -32.79 19.13
N GLY A 202 -18.74 -32.59 19.97
CA GLY A 202 -18.89 -31.43 20.86
C GLY A 202 -17.81 -31.29 21.96
N GLY A 203 -16.64 -31.93 21.78
CA GLY A 203 -15.48 -31.83 22.67
C GLY A 203 -14.85 -30.45 22.61
N LYS A 204 -14.38 -29.93 23.76
CA LYS A 204 -13.63 -28.68 23.82
C LYS A 204 -12.28 -28.86 23.10
N ARG A 205 -12.00 -28.04 22.11
CA ARG A 205 -10.69 -27.96 21.48
C ARG A 205 -9.62 -27.65 22.53
N ARG A 206 -8.53 -28.41 22.54
CA ARG A 206 -7.38 -28.16 23.41
C ARG A 206 -6.33 -27.38 22.65
N PHE A 207 -5.48 -26.66 23.37
CA PHE A 207 -4.37 -25.87 22.80
C PHE A 207 -3.50 -26.65 21.80
N TYR A 208 -3.21 -27.93 22.08
CA TYR A 208 -2.39 -28.81 21.23
C TYR A 208 -3.19 -29.67 20.25
N SER A 209 -4.48 -29.41 20.08
CA SER A 209 -5.30 -30.21 19.17
C SER A 209 -4.93 -29.99 17.70
N PRO A 210 -4.87 -31.03 16.88
CA PRO A 210 -4.60 -30.90 15.44
C PRO A 210 -5.65 -30.09 14.68
N GLU A 211 -6.83 -29.92 15.24
CA GLU A 211 -7.90 -29.06 14.70
C GLU A 211 -7.55 -27.57 14.73
N ASN A 212 -6.47 -27.20 15.39
CA ASN A 212 -5.99 -25.81 15.45
C ASN A 212 -5.03 -25.49 14.30
N PHE A 213 -4.62 -26.48 13.53
CA PHE A 213 -3.72 -26.32 12.41
C PHE A 213 -4.45 -26.43 11.09
N ASP A 214 -4.09 -25.58 10.14
CA ASP A 214 -4.33 -25.79 8.73
C ASP A 214 -3.02 -25.76 7.94
N PHE A 215 -3.00 -26.52 6.85
CA PHE A 215 -1.85 -26.60 5.97
C PHE A 215 -2.28 -26.24 4.56
N SER A 216 -1.40 -25.54 3.87
CA SER A 216 -1.59 -25.19 2.48
C SER A 216 -0.34 -25.51 1.68
N TYR A 217 -0.54 -26.00 0.49
CA TYR A 217 0.49 -26.31 -0.47
C TYR A 217 0.00 -25.89 -1.85
N ALA A 218 0.81 -25.18 -2.62
CA ALA A 218 0.54 -24.87 -4.00
C ALA A 218 1.84 -24.92 -4.82
N TYR A 219 1.78 -25.57 -5.96
CA TYR A 219 2.85 -25.63 -6.93
C TYR A 219 2.30 -25.21 -8.29
N ASN A 220 2.90 -24.17 -8.87
CA ASN A 220 2.55 -23.68 -10.20
C ASN A 220 3.80 -23.76 -11.09
N GLU A 221 3.60 -24.20 -12.31
CA GLU A 221 4.61 -24.30 -13.36
C GLU A 221 4.06 -23.63 -14.62
N SER A 222 4.80 -22.70 -15.20
CA SER A 222 4.50 -22.08 -16.48
C SER A 222 5.72 -22.21 -17.38
N ILE A 223 5.51 -22.73 -18.59
CA ILE A 223 6.53 -22.83 -19.64
C ILE A 223 6.04 -22.01 -20.81
N HIS A 224 6.87 -21.08 -21.27
CA HIS A 224 6.56 -20.23 -22.40
C HIS A 224 7.74 -20.20 -23.39
N ARG A 225 7.42 -20.11 -24.67
CA ARG A 225 8.36 -19.88 -25.77
C ARG A 225 7.68 -19.19 -26.92
N ASP A 226 8.39 -18.30 -27.56
CA ASP A 226 7.93 -17.58 -28.75
C ASP A 226 9.11 -17.28 -29.70
N TYR A 227 8.92 -16.33 -30.63
CA TYR A 227 9.99 -15.95 -31.55
C TYR A 227 11.13 -15.16 -30.92
N GLU A 228 10.93 -14.49 -29.78
CA GLU A 228 11.95 -13.76 -29.00
C GLU A 228 12.55 -14.60 -27.89
N ILE A 229 11.71 -15.41 -27.26
CA ILE A 229 12.05 -16.22 -26.09
C ILE A 229 12.22 -17.68 -26.53
N GLU A 230 13.42 -18.20 -26.43
CA GLU A 230 13.69 -19.61 -26.72
C GLU A 230 13.04 -20.53 -25.68
N LYS A 231 13.15 -20.15 -24.41
CA LYS A 231 12.56 -20.88 -23.31
C LYS A 231 12.43 -19.99 -22.08
N GLN A 232 11.24 -19.90 -21.54
CA GLN A 232 10.98 -19.34 -20.23
C GLN A 232 10.30 -20.39 -19.35
N GLU A 233 10.83 -20.59 -18.17
CA GLU A 233 10.27 -21.51 -17.17
C GLU A 233 10.08 -20.73 -15.87
N GLU A 234 8.85 -20.67 -15.41
CA GLU A 234 8.49 -20.09 -14.14
C GLU A 234 7.94 -21.17 -13.22
N PHE A 235 8.55 -21.30 -12.06
CA PHE A 235 8.13 -22.22 -11.01
C PHE A 235 7.81 -21.44 -9.75
N ASN A 236 6.66 -21.72 -9.16
CA ASN A 236 6.23 -21.11 -7.90
C ASN A 236 5.78 -22.20 -6.94
N LEU A 237 6.45 -22.31 -5.80
CA LEU A 237 6.13 -23.20 -4.71
C LEU A 237 5.73 -22.39 -3.48
N LEU A 238 4.50 -22.56 -3.05
CA LEU A 238 3.97 -21.99 -1.82
C LEU A 238 3.62 -23.12 -0.85
N MET A 239 4.16 -23.06 0.37
CA MET A 239 3.80 -23.95 1.47
C MET A 239 3.48 -23.11 2.69
N GLY A 240 2.41 -23.43 3.39
CA GLY A 240 1.99 -22.69 4.56
C GLY A 240 1.43 -23.59 5.64
N SER A 241 1.63 -23.17 6.88
CA SER A 241 0.97 -23.75 8.05
C SER A 241 0.48 -22.63 8.94
N ASN A 242 -0.81 -22.62 9.24
CA ASN A 242 -1.41 -21.69 10.17
C ASN A 242 -1.86 -22.45 11.41
N TYR A 243 -1.59 -21.86 12.56
CA TYR A 243 -2.07 -22.31 13.85
C TYR A 243 -2.96 -21.22 14.46
N GLY A 244 -4.13 -21.59 14.94
CA GLY A 244 -5.04 -20.65 15.60
C GLY A 244 -5.78 -21.30 16.76
N TYR A 245 -5.65 -20.72 17.95
CA TYR A 245 -6.34 -21.18 19.14
C TYR A 245 -7.01 -20.04 19.90
N SER A 246 -8.29 -20.19 20.20
CA SER A 246 -9.06 -19.25 21.01
C SER A 246 -9.32 -19.84 22.40
N PHE A 247 -8.85 -19.15 23.41
CA PHE A 247 -9.04 -19.56 24.80
C PHE A 247 -10.45 -19.24 25.27
N SER A 248 -11.15 -20.20 25.85
CA SER A 248 -12.41 -19.94 26.53
C SER A 248 -12.12 -19.45 27.96
N SER A 249 -11.77 -18.18 28.11
CA SER A 249 -11.54 -17.62 29.45
C SER A 249 -12.87 -17.12 30.04
N LYS A 250 -13.11 -17.46 31.31
CA LYS A 250 -14.16 -16.83 32.09
C LYS A 250 -13.53 -15.66 32.88
N PRO A 251 -14.05 -14.43 32.75
CA PRO A 251 -13.52 -13.30 33.49
C PRO A 251 -13.66 -13.54 35.00
N ILE A 252 -12.59 -13.26 35.72
CA ILE A 252 -12.62 -13.25 37.21
C ILE A 252 -13.24 -11.91 37.61
N GLU A 253 -14.35 -11.95 38.33
CA GLU A 253 -15.11 -10.80 38.79
C GLU A 253 -15.11 -10.81 40.34
N PRO A 254 -14.02 -10.29 40.98
CA PRO A 254 -13.78 -10.51 42.40
C PRO A 254 -14.84 -9.87 43.33
N PHE A 255 -15.41 -8.76 42.89
CA PHE A 255 -16.35 -8.00 43.70
C PHE A 255 -17.83 -8.14 43.30
N LYS A 256 -18.14 -8.98 42.31
CA LYS A 256 -19.50 -9.14 41.79
C LYS A 256 -20.55 -9.55 42.84
N LYS A 257 -20.13 -10.32 43.83
CA LYS A 257 -21.01 -10.85 44.87
C LYS A 257 -21.13 -9.96 46.13
N VAL A 258 -20.44 -8.83 46.14
CA VAL A 258 -20.40 -7.94 47.34
C VAL A 258 -21.62 -7.02 47.34
N LYS A 259 -22.69 -7.45 48.04
CA LYS A 259 -23.98 -6.72 48.14
C LYS A 259 -23.87 -5.30 48.68
N SER A 260 -22.86 -4.98 49.51
CA SER A 260 -22.65 -3.62 50.04
C SER A 260 -22.32 -2.60 48.96
N PHE A 261 -21.79 -3.02 47.82
CA PHE A 261 -21.47 -2.13 46.70
C PHE A 261 -22.70 -1.78 45.84
N ASP A 262 -23.75 -2.60 45.88
CA ASP A 262 -25.02 -2.31 45.19
C ASP A 262 -25.72 -1.07 45.77
N ARG A 263 -25.57 -0.84 47.06
CA ARG A 263 -26.24 0.27 47.79
C ARG A 263 -25.56 1.62 47.58
N LYS A 264 -24.27 1.63 47.18
CA LYS A 264 -23.46 2.86 47.06
C LYS A 264 -23.09 3.09 45.60
N LYS A 265 -23.80 3.99 44.94
CA LYS A 265 -23.60 4.30 43.49
C LYS A 265 -22.15 4.57 43.09
N TYR A 266 -21.36 5.17 44.01
CA TYR A 266 -19.93 5.47 43.72
C TYR A 266 -19.00 4.26 43.86
N LEU A 267 -19.47 3.10 44.38
CA LEU A 267 -18.68 1.87 44.47
C LEU A 267 -19.07 0.84 43.39
N GLN A 268 -20.07 1.13 42.57
CA GLN A 268 -20.52 0.22 41.51
C GLN A 268 -19.44 -0.05 40.46
N TRP A 269 -18.49 0.88 40.25
CA TRP A 269 -17.36 0.65 39.36
C TRP A 269 -16.44 -0.48 39.86
N LEU A 270 -16.26 -0.64 41.19
CA LEU A 270 -15.51 -1.76 41.75
C LEU A 270 -16.16 -3.10 41.48
N GLN A 271 -17.50 -3.15 41.54
CA GLN A 271 -18.28 -4.37 41.26
C GLN A 271 -18.12 -4.81 39.77
N GLN A 272 -17.85 -3.87 38.86
CA GLN A 272 -17.63 -4.12 37.45
C GLN A 272 -16.17 -4.50 37.14
N LEU A 273 -15.27 -4.47 38.10
CA LEU A 273 -13.89 -4.92 37.90
C LEU A 273 -13.89 -6.39 37.49
N ASN A 274 -13.28 -6.63 36.35
CA ASN A 274 -13.11 -7.96 35.82
C ASN A 274 -11.76 -8.07 35.13
N PHE A 275 -11.16 -9.25 35.17
CA PHE A 275 -9.90 -9.50 34.50
C PHE A 275 -9.82 -10.95 34.02
N ASN A 276 -9.16 -11.16 32.91
CA ASN A 276 -8.87 -12.46 32.32
C ASN A 276 -7.39 -12.78 32.49
N LEU A 277 -7.08 -13.97 32.97
CA LEU A 277 -5.71 -14.45 33.13
C LEU A 277 -5.16 -15.05 31.83
N LEU A 278 -6.04 -15.64 31.01
CA LEU A 278 -5.65 -16.29 29.76
C LEU A 278 -5.83 -15.34 28.58
N PRO A 279 -4.96 -15.40 27.57
CA PRO A 279 -5.16 -14.67 26.33
C PRO A 279 -6.50 -15.03 25.68
N SER A 280 -6.98 -14.18 24.79
CA SER A 280 -8.21 -14.45 24.01
C SER A 280 -7.92 -15.34 22.85
N SER A 281 -6.86 -15.08 22.09
CA SER A 281 -6.39 -15.93 21.01
C SER A 281 -4.88 -15.87 20.87
N LEU A 282 -4.32 -16.94 20.35
CA LEU A 282 -2.96 -17.06 19.90
C LEU A 282 -2.99 -17.58 18.46
N GLU A 283 -2.31 -16.90 17.57
CA GLU A 283 -2.23 -17.22 16.16
C GLU A 283 -0.76 -17.24 15.75
N ALA A 284 -0.36 -18.20 14.93
CA ALA A 284 0.96 -18.27 14.34
C ALA A 284 0.85 -18.81 12.93
N SER A 285 1.59 -18.26 12.00
CA SER A 285 1.70 -18.83 10.66
C SER A 285 3.14 -18.82 10.17
N VAL A 286 3.43 -19.81 9.34
CA VAL A 286 4.70 -19.95 8.65
C VAL A 286 4.39 -20.19 7.18
N ASN A 287 5.06 -19.45 6.30
CA ASN A 287 4.91 -19.56 4.86
C ASN A 287 6.29 -19.66 4.20
N VAL A 288 6.43 -20.60 3.31
CA VAL A 288 7.57 -20.74 2.39
C VAL A 288 7.09 -20.34 1.02
N ASN A 289 7.67 -19.32 0.43
CA ASN A 289 7.37 -18.87 -0.92
C ASN A 289 8.66 -18.92 -1.74
N ARG A 290 8.67 -19.73 -2.79
CA ARG A 290 9.84 -19.95 -3.64
C ARG A 290 9.46 -19.76 -5.10
N ILE A 291 9.99 -18.73 -5.70
CA ILE A 291 9.81 -18.41 -7.11
C ILE A 291 11.14 -18.52 -7.80
N LEU A 292 11.16 -19.27 -8.89
CA LEU A 292 12.30 -19.44 -9.78
C LEU A 292 11.82 -19.15 -11.20
N ASN A 293 12.42 -18.17 -11.85
CA ASN A 293 12.16 -17.81 -13.24
C ASN A 293 13.46 -17.91 -14.02
N ASN A 294 13.48 -18.78 -15.04
CA ASN A 294 14.60 -19.00 -15.95
C ASN A 294 14.17 -18.54 -17.32
N GLN A 295 14.88 -17.61 -17.92
CA GLN A 295 14.58 -17.09 -19.24
C GLN A 295 15.81 -17.13 -20.14
N LYS A 296 15.65 -17.74 -21.29
CA LYS A 296 16.65 -17.79 -22.36
C LYS A 296 16.09 -17.09 -23.58
N PHE A 297 16.73 -15.99 -23.97
CA PHE A 297 16.39 -15.29 -25.20
C PHE A 297 16.90 -16.06 -26.43
N ARG A 298 16.10 -16.00 -27.48
CA ARG A 298 16.49 -16.61 -28.76
C ARG A 298 17.55 -15.76 -29.41
N GLN A 299 18.58 -16.45 -29.93
CA GLN A 299 19.63 -15.81 -30.69
C GLN A 299 19.36 -16.06 -32.17
N VAL A 300 19.19 -15.01 -32.92
CA VAL A 300 19.10 -15.05 -34.36
C VAL A 300 20.47 -14.75 -34.93
N TYR A 301 21.05 -15.76 -35.54
CA TYR A 301 22.33 -15.61 -36.22
C TYR A 301 22.09 -15.07 -37.62
N LEU A 302 22.66 -13.91 -37.89
CA LEU A 302 22.65 -13.35 -39.24
C LEU A 302 23.58 -14.15 -40.14
N GLU A 303 23.09 -14.60 -41.30
CA GLU A 303 23.91 -15.26 -42.29
C GLU A 303 25.06 -14.34 -42.72
N GLY A 304 26.32 -14.86 -42.75
CA GLY A 304 27.51 -14.10 -43.13
C GLY A 304 28.34 -13.55 -41.99
N VAL A 305 27.86 -13.62 -40.74
CA VAL A 305 28.66 -13.19 -39.58
C VAL A 305 29.41 -14.39 -39.00
N ASP A 306 30.71 -14.21 -38.79
CA ASP A 306 31.58 -15.25 -38.23
C ASP A 306 31.06 -15.71 -36.86
N ALA A 307 30.83 -17.00 -36.70
CA ALA A 307 30.29 -17.61 -35.47
C ALA A 307 31.16 -17.32 -34.22
N SER A 308 32.45 -17.03 -34.41
CA SER A 308 33.37 -16.67 -33.33
C SER A 308 33.13 -15.28 -32.74
N LEU A 309 32.46 -14.40 -33.47
CA LEU A 309 32.10 -13.04 -33.03
C LEU A 309 30.73 -12.98 -32.33
N GLN A 310 29.99 -14.07 -32.35
CA GLN A 310 28.64 -14.13 -31.82
C GLN A 310 28.71 -14.50 -30.35
N ARG A 311 28.50 -13.53 -29.47
CA ARG A 311 28.38 -13.77 -28.02
C ARG A 311 27.00 -14.32 -27.70
N SER A 312 26.98 -15.51 -27.08
CA SER A 312 25.76 -16.05 -26.50
C SER A 312 25.24 -15.15 -25.40
N LEU A 313 23.98 -14.74 -25.48
CA LEU A 313 23.32 -14.04 -24.37
C LEU A 313 23.22 -14.99 -23.18
N PRO A 314 23.59 -14.55 -21.98
CA PRO A 314 23.46 -15.39 -20.79
C PRO A 314 21.98 -15.64 -20.48
N ASN A 315 21.70 -16.80 -19.90
CA ASN A 315 20.37 -17.08 -19.36
C ASN A 315 20.08 -16.11 -18.21
N LEU A 316 18.93 -15.48 -18.25
CA LEU A 316 18.45 -14.66 -17.15
C LEU A 316 17.77 -15.59 -16.13
N GLN A 317 18.29 -15.59 -14.92
CA GLN A 317 17.71 -16.33 -13.82
C GLN A 317 17.32 -15.38 -12.70
N GLN A 318 16.05 -15.41 -12.32
CA GLN A 318 15.52 -14.70 -11.19
C GLN A 318 15.06 -15.68 -10.13
N ARG A 319 15.61 -15.55 -8.94
CA ARG A 319 15.30 -16.41 -7.80
C ARG A 319 14.81 -15.54 -6.65
N ASN A 320 13.62 -15.86 -6.12
CA ASN A 320 13.06 -15.21 -4.96
C ASN A 320 12.57 -16.28 -3.97
N PHE A 321 13.39 -16.61 -2.98
CA PHE A 321 13.09 -17.60 -1.97
C PHE A 321 12.94 -16.93 -0.63
N LEU A 322 11.69 -16.93 -0.13
CA LEU A 322 11.30 -16.30 1.11
C LEU A 322 10.81 -17.33 2.12
N PHE A 323 11.12 -17.06 3.37
CA PHE A 323 10.56 -17.73 4.52
C PHE A 323 9.91 -16.67 5.41
N ASP A 324 8.59 -16.68 5.47
CA ASP A 324 7.81 -15.72 6.21
C ASP A 324 7.17 -16.38 7.41
N TYR A 325 7.24 -15.74 8.56
CA TYR A 325 6.51 -16.16 9.73
C TYR A 325 5.87 -14.97 10.43
N ASN A 326 4.69 -15.19 10.95
CA ASN A 326 4.01 -14.23 11.79
C ASN A 326 3.42 -14.89 13.02
N TYR A 327 3.20 -14.09 14.06
CA TYR A 327 2.49 -14.50 15.24
C TYR A 327 1.71 -13.34 15.84
N ALA A 328 0.54 -13.66 16.37
CA ALA A 328 -0.36 -12.68 16.98
C ALA A 328 -0.85 -13.20 18.33
N LEU A 329 -0.87 -12.29 19.31
CA LEU A 329 -1.40 -12.52 20.64
C LEU A 329 -2.46 -11.48 20.94
N ASN A 330 -3.70 -11.92 21.13
CA ASN A 330 -4.80 -11.07 21.52
C ASN A 330 -5.17 -11.37 22.98
N HIS A 331 -5.24 -10.35 23.81
CA HIS A 331 -5.59 -10.51 25.21
C HIS A 331 -6.59 -9.44 25.66
N ASN A 332 -7.78 -9.88 25.99
CA ASN A 332 -8.78 -9.04 26.63
C ASN A 332 -8.54 -9.08 28.15
N PHE A 333 -7.62 -8.23 28.66
CA PHE A 333 -7.33 -8.16 30.10
C PHE A 333 -8.60 -7.92 30.93
N SER A 334 -9.49 -7.09 30.39
CA SER A 334 -10.80 -6.86 30.96
C SER A 334 -11.82 -6.59 29.86
N LYS A 335 -13.11 -6.43 30.20
CA LYS A 335 -14.14 -5.98 29.25
C LYS A 335 -13.84 -4.61 28.65
N SER A 336 -13.02 -3.80 29.35
CA SER A 336 -12.66 -2.43 28.96
C SER A 336 -11.26 -2.29 28.39
N LEU A 337 -10.36 -3.24 28.66
CA LEU A 337 -8.95 -3.16 28.29
C LEU A 337 -8.57 -4.35 27.40
N ARG A 338 -8.20 -4.04 26.17
CA ARG A 338 -7.78 -5.00 25.13
C ARG A 338 -6.34 -4.73 24.73
N PHE A 339 -5.61 -5.79 24.60
CA PHE A 339 -4.22 -5.82 24.16
C PHE A 339 -4.15 -6.68 22.90
N ASN A 340 -3.47 -6.19 21.86
CA ASN A 340 -3.15 -6.96 20.68
C ASN A 340 -1.68 -6.76 20.34
N PHE A 341 -1.01 -7.84 20.05
CA PHE A 341 0.37 -7.85 19.61
C PHE A 341 0.46 -8.70 18.34
N ASN A 342 1.09 -8.18 17.32
CA ASN A 342 1.34 -8.87 16.06
C ASN A 342 2.78 -8.62 15.63
N ALA A 343 3.47 -9.66 15.18
CA ALA A 343 4.79 -9.56 14.61
C ALA A 343 4.91 -10.42 13.36
N ALA A 344 5.54 -9.89 12.33
CA ALA A 344 5.77 -10.55 11.06
C ALA A 344 7.22 -10.36 10.64
N THR A 345 7.86 -11.45 10.23
CA THR A 345 9.23 -11.45 9.72
C THR A 345 9.25 -12.12 8.36
N SER A 346 9.87 -11.45 7.41
CA SER A 346 10.21 -12.00 6.10
C SER A 346 11.71 -12.21 6.02
N SER A 347 12.11 -13.43 5.74
CA SER A 347 13.51 -13.83 5.61
C SER A 347 13.80 -14.23 4.17
N ILE A 348 14.99 -13.89 3.69
CA ILE A 348 15.45 -14.26 2.36
C ILE A 348 16.43 -15.42 2.44
N ILE A 349 16.24 -16.44 1.60
CA ILE A 349 17.12 -17.58 1.49
C ILE A 349 18.07 -17.34 0.34
N ARG A 350 19.32 -17.04 0.67
CA ARG A 350 20.37 -16.73 -0.31
C ARG A 350 21.02 -17.97 -0.86
N ASN A 351 21.71 -17.84 -1.99
CA ASN A 351 22.37 -18.92 -2.68
C ASN A 351 23.89 -18.97 -2.38
N ASN A 352 24.29 -18.61 -1.17
CA ASN A 352 25.70 -18.41 -0.81
C ASN A 352 26.56 -19.67 -0.87
N GLY A 353 25.98 -20.87 -0.96
CA GLY A 353 26.72 -22.13 -0.92
C GLY A 353 27.11 -22.72 -2.27
N MET A 354 26.58 -22.21 -3.40
CA MET A 354 26.87 -22.81 -4.72
C MET A 354 28.09 -22.20 -5.41
N ALA A 355 28.46 -20.96 -5.11
CA ALA A 355 29.66 -20.32 -5.64
C ALA A 355 30.94 -20.91 -5.01
N GLU A 356 30.89 -21.35 -3.76
CA GLU A 356 32.04 -21.94 -3.05
C GLU A 356 32.31 -23.40 -3.40
N ALA A 357 31.30 -24.13 -3.90
CA ALA A 357 31.40 -25.55 -4.19
C ALA A 357 31.99 -25.90 -5.58
N GLY A 358 32.44 -24.92 -6.35
CA GLY A 358 33.03 -25.15 -7.69
C GLY A 358 32.06 -25.77 -8.70
N VAL A 359 30.77 -25.74 -8.44
CA VAL A 359 29.73 -26.24 -9.35
C VAL A 359 29.65 -25.31 -10.56
N MET A 360 30.07 -25.84 -11.70
CA MET A 360 29.96 -25.15 -13.00
C MET A 360 28.52 -24.71 -13.22
N ASN A 361 28.33 -23.41 -13.38
CA ASN A 361 27.07 -22.70 -13.63
C ASN A 361 26.14 -22.55 -12.42
N PRO A 362 26.38 -21.57 -11.55
CA PRO A 362 25.39 -21.15 -10.55
C PRO A 362 24.09 -20.61 -11.18
N PHE A 363 24.07 -20.40 -12.49
CA PHE A 363 22.97 -19.84 -13.29
C PHE A 363 22.04 -20.89 -13.92
N GLN A 364 22.22 -22.19 -13.65
CA GLN A 364 21.35 -23.23 -14.21
C GLN A 364 20.69 -24.02 -13.08
N GLN A 365 19.85 -23.35 -12.29
CA GLN A 365 18.99 -24.02 -11.33
C GLN A 365 17.74 -24.53 -12.03
N ASP A 366 17.47 -25.82 -11.84
CA ASP A 366 16.25 -26.47 -12.30
C ASP A 366 15.15 -26.42 -11.20
N LYS A 367 13.97 -26.96 -11.50
CA LYS A 367 12.85 -27.06 -10.55
C LYS A 367 13.19 -27.78 -9.24
N ASN A 368 14.25 -28.60 -9.19
CA ASN A 368 14.65 -29.31 -7.97
C ASN A 368 15.25 -28.36 -6.93
N ALA A 369 15.76 -27.19 -7.37
CA ALA A 369 16.23 -26.15 -6.47
C ALA A 369 15.14 -25.63 -5.53
N LEU A 370 13.86 -25.70 -5.94
CA LEU A 370 12.73 -25.29 -5.10
C LEU A 370 12.63 -26.14 -3.81
N TRP A 371 13.05 -27.36 -3.85
CA TRP A 371 12.94 -28.31 -2.72
C TRP A 371 14.19 -28.36 -1.84
N GLN A 372 15.32 -27.87 -2.35
CA GLN A 372 16.58 -27.90 -1.60
C GLN A 372 16.51 -26.95 -0.41
N GLY A 373 16.85 -27.48 0.77
CA GLY A 373 16.82 -26.69 2.01
C GLY A 373 15.44 -26.10 2.33
N ILE A 374 14.37 -26.88 2.17
CA ILE A 374 12.98 -26.41 2.40
C ILE A 374 12.73 -25.89 3.82
N LEU A 375 13.49 -26.40 4.80
CA LEU A 375 13.44 -25.99 6.21
C LEU A 375 14.43 -24.88 6.54
N ASN A 376 15.18 -24.36 5.57
CA ASN A 376 16.06 -23.22 5.80
C ASN A 376 15.22 -21.96 6.04
N THR A 377 15.40 -21.34 7.19
CA THR A 377 14.69 -20.11 7.59
C THR A 377 15.28 -18.84 7.00
N GLY A 378 16.45 -18.95 6.35
CA GLY A 378 17.13 -17.82 5.72
C GLY A 378 17.60 -16.75 6.71
N GLU A 379 17.90 -15.58 6.16
CA GLU A 379 18.31 -14.40 6.92
C GLU A 379 17.16 -13.39 6.94
N PRO A 380 16.82 -12.83 8.12
CA PRO A 380 15.80 -11.81 8.20
C PRO A 380 16.09 -10.65 7.22
N ASN A 381 15.08 -10.26 6.45
CA ASN A 381 15.14 -9.16 5.51
C ASN A 381 14.28 -7.98 5.96
N ASN A 382 13.12 -8.28 6.52
CA ASN A 382 12.22 -7.29 7.09
C ASN A 382 11.52 -7.87 8.32
N HIS A 383 11.37 -7.06 9.36
CA HIS A 383 10.59 -7.41 10.55
C HIS A 383 9.71 -6.27 10.95
N ILE A 384 8.42 -6.53 11.07
CA ILE A 384 7.41 -5.55 11.48
C ILE A 384 6.73 -6.07 12.75
N GLN A 385 6.63 -5.22 13.75
CA GLN A 385 5.97 -5.52 15.01
C GLN A 385 4.99 -4.41 15.35
N THR A 386 3.77 -4.80 15.70
CA THR A 386 2.71 -3.87 16.10
C THR A 386 2.16 -4.27 17.46
N PHE A 387 2.12 -3.32 18.34
CA PHE A 387 1.51 -3.41 19.67
C PHE A 387 0.35 -2.45 19.75
N SER A 388 -0.81 -2.89 20.18
CA SER A 388 -1.94 -2.00 20.41
C SER A 388 -2.64 -2.26 21.74
N LEU A 389 -3.02 -1.17 22.39
CA LEU A 389 -3.77 -1.14 23.61
C LEU A 389 -5.01 -0.28 23.41
N ASN A 390 -6.18 -0.87 23.62
CA ASN A 390 -7.45 -0.16 23.58
C ASN A 390 -8.08 -0.18 24.97
N TYR A 391 -8.30 0.99 25.55
CA TYR A 391 -8.87 1.13 26.87
C TYR A 391 -10.08 2.04 26.86
N LYS A 392 -11.25 1.44 27.10
CA LYS A 392 -12.48 2.20 27.36
C LYS A 392 -12.52 2.58 28.83
N LEU A 393 -12.38 3.89 29.13
CA LEU A 393 -12.40 4.39 30.49
C LEU A 393 -13.79 4.16 31.12
N PRO A 394 -13.85 3.63 32.34
CA PRO A 394 -15.10 3.19 32.95
C PRO A 394 -15.92 4.34 33.58
N PHE A 395 -15.93 5.54 32.96
CA PHE A 395 -16.63 6.72 33.45
C PHE A 395 -18.13 6.53 33.60
N GLN A 396 -18.70 5.63 32.79
CA GLN A 396 -20.13 5.29 32.85
C GLN A 396 -20.59 4.75 34.23
N TYR A 397 -19.64 4.21 35.03
CA TYR A 397 -19.95 3.66 36.35
C TYR A 397 -19.72 4.69 37.49
N ILE A 398 -19.20 5.87 37.19
CA ILE A 398 -18.99 6.96 38.12
C ILE A 398 -20.17 7.92 37.96
N PRO A 399 -21.03 8.09 38.99
CA PRO A 399 -22.32 8.77 38.84
C PRO A 399 -22.25 10.16 38.22
N PHE A 400 -21.27 10.98 38.62
CA PHE A 400 -21.12 12.34 38.10
C PHE A 400 -20.33 12.41 36.76
N LEU A 401 -19.69 11.32 36.31
CA LEU A 401 -19.00 11.21 35.02
C LEU A 401 -19.74 10.32 34.03
N SER A 402 -20.91 9.81 34.37
CA SER A 402 -21.68 8.90 33.54
C SER A 402 -22.10 9.48 32.17
N PHE A 403 -22.02 10.79 32.03
CA PHE A 403 -22.26 11.50 30.75
C PHE A 403 -21.03 11.54 29.83
N VAL A 404 -19.86 11.08 30.30
CA VAL A 404 -18.61 11.07 29.56
C VAL A 404 -18.30 9.64 29.09
N ASP A 405 -18.21 9.44 27.79
CA ASP A 405 -17.66 8.25 27.17
C ASP A 405 -16.27 8.57 26.65
N ALA A 406 -15.24 7.89 27.16
CA ALA A 406 -13.86 8.12 26.72
C ALA A 406 -13.16 6.80 26.41
N THR A 407 -12.41 6.80 25.31
CA THR A 407 -11.60 5.67 24.84
C THR A 407 -10.19 6.14 24.56
N TYR A 408 -9.22 5.46 25.16
CA TYR A 408 -7.80 5.67 24.92
C TYR A 408 -7.27 4.52 24.08
N ASN A 409 -6.62 4.86 22.98
CA ASN A 409 -5.93 3.91 22.10
C ASN A 409 -4.45 4.26 22.06
N TYR A 410 -3.62 3.27 22.25
CA TYR A 410 -2.20 3.32 22.01
C TYR A 410 -1.84 2.29 20.94
N THR A 411 -1.09 2.70 19.92
CA THR A 411 -0.51 1.78 18.93
C THR A 411 0.96 2.12 18.80
N GLY A 412 1.82 1.14 19.02
CA GLY A 412 3.26 1.22 18.78
C GLY A 412 3.64 0.29 17.64
N ASN A 413 4.42 0.78 16.70
CA ASN A 413 4.95 -0.02 15.60
C ASN A 413 6.48 0.06 15.62
N PHE A 414 7.08 -1.06 15.33
CA PHE A 414 8.51 -1.19 15.11
C PHE A 414 8.76 -1.88 13.78
N ASN A 415 9.69 -1.37 13.00
CA ASN A 415 10.13 -1.95 11.75
C ASN A 415 11.67 -2.01 11.74
N TRP A 416 12.19 -3.15 11.40
CA TRP A 416 13.59 -3.38 11.10
C TRP A 416 13.72 -3.84 9.65
N GLN A 417 14.57 -3.19 8.90
CA GLN A 417 14.82 -3.49 7.50
C GLN A 417 16.31 -3.74 7.28
N ARG A 418 16.64 -4.84 6.63
CA ARG A 418 18.01 -5.18 6.24
C ARG A 418 18.51 -4.20 5.19
N GLY A 419 19.78 -3.86 5.29
CA GLY A 419 20.48 -3.06 4.29
C GLY A 419 20.72 -3.82 2.98
N SER A 420 21.01 -3.05 1.93
CA SER A 420 21.31 -3.59 0.60
C SER A 420 22.63 -4.36 0.59
N GLU A 421 22.61 -5.56 0.05
CA GLU A 421 23.82 -6.37 -0.18
C GLU A 421 24.77 -5.70 -1.19
N ALA A 422 24.22 -5.09 -2.23
CA ALA A 422 25.02 -4.39 -3.23
C ALA A 422 25.81 -3.22 -2.62
N LEU A 423 25.21 -2.51 -1.66
CA LEU A 423 25.88 -1.43 -0.94
C LEU A 423 26.90 -1.94 0.08
N SER A 424 26.78 -3.16 0.57
CA SER A 424 27.73 -3.71 1.55
C SER A 424 29.15 -3.87 1.01
N GLN A 425 29.29 -3.93 -0.31
CA GLN A 425 30.57 -4.06 -1.01
C GLN A 425 31.27 -2.70 -1.24
N VAL A 426 30.60 -1.59 -0.92
CA VAL A 426 31.20 -0.24 -1.04
C VAL A 426 32.31 -0.12 -0.01
N VAL A 427 33.48 0.32 -0.47
CA VAL A 427 34.69 0.46 0.36
C VAL A 427 35.01 1.95 0.47
N SER A 428 35.39 2.42 1.66
CA SER A 428 35.90 3.79 1.86
C SER A 428 37.29 3.95 1.30
N ASP A 429 37.77 5.20 1.23
CA ASP A 429 39.15 5.55 0.80
C ASP A 429 40.20 4.86 1.68
N ASP A 430 39.89 4.57 2.93
CA ASP A 430 40.73 3.87 3.89
C ASP A 430 40.64 2.34 3.79
N GLY A 431 39.95 1.80 2.79
CA GLY A 431 39.76 0.35 2.59
C GLY A 431 38.74 -0.31 3.52
N ILE A 432 37.92 0.45 4.25
CA ILE A 432 36.91 -0.09 5.17
C ILE A 432 35.62 -0.39 4.39
N PRO A 433 35.10 -1.63 4.38
CA PRO A 433 33.84 -1.91 3.72
C PRO A 433 32.65 -1.39 4.54
N LEU A 434 31.57 -0.94 3.86
CA LEU A 434 30.35 -0.50 4.50
C LEU A 434 29.69 -1.64 5.31
N GLY A 435 29.76 -2.86 4.78
CA GLY A 435 29.04 -3.99 5.36
C GLY A 435 27.51 -3.88 5.23
N ILE A 436 26.79 -4.76 5.87
CA ILE A 436 25.32 -4.71 5.87
C ILE A 436 24.84 -3.76 6.96
N VAL A 437 24.24 -2.68 6.54
CA VAL A 437 23.78 -1.60 7.41
C VAL A 437 22.27 -1.51 7.38
N ASN A 438 21.64 -1.86 8.48
CA ASN A 438 20.19 -1.94 8.60
C ASN A 438 19.56 -0.59 8.97
N THR A 439 18.25 -0.51 8.86
CA THR A 439 17.48 0.65 9.31
C THR A 439 16.42 0.19 10.30
N ILE A 440 16.34 0.86 11.44
CA ILE A 440 15.25 0.67 12.39
C ILE A 440 14.34 1.89 12.41
N GLN A 441 13.06 1.61 12.51
CA GLN A 441 12.02 2.63 12.59
C GLN A 441 11.08 2.29 13.73
N ASN A 442 10.67 3.28 14.47
CA ASN A 442 9.58 3.11 15.39
C ASN A 442 8.60 4.26 15.29
N ASN A 443 7.35 3.99 15.59
CA ASN A 443 6.37 5.02 15.78
C ASN A 443 5.37 4.63 16.87
N ASN A 444 4.74 5.64 17.46
CA ASN A 444 3.57 5.43 18.28
C ASN A 444 2.47 6.42 17.96
N THR A 445 1.24 5.95 18.12
CA THR A 445 0.04 6.76 18.04
C THR A 445 -0.72 6.62 19.34
N LYS A 446 -0.97 7.74 20.01
CA LYS A 446 -1.82 7.85 21.19
C LYS A 446 -3.07 8.62 20.80
N THR A 447 -4.25 8.04 20.99
CA THR A 447 -5.51 8.71 20.65
C THR A 447 -6.46 8.63 21.85
N LEU A 448 -6.92 9.78 22.30
CA LEU A 448 -7.98 9.91 23.28
C LEU A 448 -9.22 10.46 22.59
N THR A 449 -10.26 9.65 22.49
CA THR A 449 -11.56 10.07 21.96
C THR A 449 -12.56 10.19 23.11
N THR A 450 -13.19 11.34 23.24
CA THR A 450 -14.14 11.63 24.32
C THR A 450 -15.45 12.14 23.72
N ALA A 451 -16.56 11.59 24.19
CA ALA A 451 -17.91 12.03 23.86
C ALA A 451 -18.65 12.45 25.14
N PHE A 452 -19.09 13.69 25.18
CA PHE A 452 -19.86 14.24 26.29
C PHE A 452 -21.34 14.23 25.92
N SER A 453 -22.12 13.38 26.59
CA SER A 453 -23.58 13.30 26.41
C SER A 453 -24.30 14.18 27.44
N PHE A 454 -24.34 15.49 27.20
CA PHE A 454 -24.92 16.45 28.15
C PHE A 454 -26.39 16.19 28.47
N SER A 455 -27.12 15.55 27.58
CA SER A 455 -28.51 15.12 27.86
C SER A 455 -28.60 14.17 29.07
N LYS A 456 -27.60 13.30 29.28
CA LYS A 456 -27.54 12.45 30.47
C LYS A 456 -27.23 13.27 31.72
N LEU A 457 -26.34 14.25 31.62
CA LEU A 457 -26.01 15.16 32.71
C LEU A 457 -27.22 16.00 33.14
N TYR A 458 -27.93 16.59 32.18
CA TYR A 458 -29.14 17.37 32.45
C TYR A 458 -30.24 16.52 33.12
N SER A 459 -30.41 15.28 32.68
CA SER A 459 -31.35 14.34 33.31
C SER A 459 -30.94 14.00 34.74
N ALA A 460 -29.63 13.84 35.00
CA ALA A 460 -29.12 13.57 36.36
C ALA A 460 -29.24 14.76 37.30
N LEU A 461 -29.16 16.00 36.80
CA LEU A 461 -29.38 17.24 37.53
C LEU A 461 -30.87 17.63 37.68
N GLY A 462 -31.79 16.79 37.14
CA GLY A 462 -33.22 17.08 37.19
C GLY A 462 -33.70 18.13 36.18
N LEU A 463 -32.81 18.61 35.31
CA LEU A 463 -33.11 19.59 34.24
C LEU A 463 -33.73 18.85 33.07
N LYS A 464 -35.06 18.63 33.11
CA LYS A 464 -35.79 18.01 32.02
C LYS A 464 -36.10 19.10 30.95
N SER A 465 -35.49 18.98 29.80
CA SER A 465 -35.92 19.74 28.60
C SER A 465 -37.34 19.29 28.23
N ASN A 466 -38.24 20.22 28.10
CA ASN A 466 -39.58 19.97 27.54
C ASN A 466 -39.50 19.71 26.03
N SER A 467 -38.91 18.56 25.61
CA SER A 467 -38.98 18.12 24.23
C SER A 467 -40.42 17.67 23.95
N ASN A 468 -41.17 18.48 23.25
CA ASN A 468 -42.50 18.17 22.70
C ASN A 468 -42.40 17.00 21.70
N THR A 469 -42.41 15.76 22.20
CA THR A 469 -42.73 14.63 21.34
C THR A 469 -44.26 14.51 21.19
N PRO A 470 -44.78 14.17 20.01
CA PRO A 470 -46.26 14.09 19.77
C PRO A 470 -46.99 13.15 20.71
N PHE A 471 -46.28 12.19 21.29
CA PHE A 471 -46.85 11.21 22.24
C PHE A 471 -47.18 11.82 23.61
N ASN A 472 -46.42 12.80 24.09
CA ASN A 472 -46.65 13.47 25.37
C ASN A 472 -47.78 14.52 25.32
N ARG A 473 -48.13 15.03 24.12
CA ARG A 473 -49.24 15.99 23.97
C ARG A 473 -50.61 15.37 24.33
N ARG A 474 -50.83 14.08 24.04
CA ARG A 474 -52.11 13.40 24.38
C ARG A 474 -52.26 13.13 25.87
N VAL A 475 -51.16 12.84 26.56
CA VAL A 475 -51.16 12.59 28.03
C VAL A 475 -51.27 13.88 28.82
N GLN A 476 -50.69 14.96 28.32
CA GLN A 476 -50.80 16.32 28.93
C GLN A 476 -52.18 16.98 28.70
N ALA A 477 -52.79 16.74 27.54
CA ALA A 477 -54.13 17.23 27.28
C ALA A 477 -55.20 16.56 28.18
N ALA A 478 -55.00 15.25 28.51
CA ALA A 478 -55.86 14.53 29.43
C ALA A 478 -55.67 14.94 30.91
N ARG A 479 -54.49 15.49 31.29
CA ARG A 479 -54.25 16.04 32.63
C ARG A 479 -54.62 17.53 32.80
N ALA A 480 -54.65 18.31 31.73
CA ALA A 480 -54.96 19.73 31.71
C ALA A 480 -56.47 20.03 31.94
N VAL A 481 -57.33 19.03 31.77
CA VAL A 481 -58.77 19.19 31.99
C VAL A 481 -59.14 19.15 33.49
N ASN A 482 -58.26 18.65 34.37
CA ASN A 482 -58.53 18.51 35.79
C ASN A 482 -57.92 19.60 36.69
N ASP A 483 -57.08 20.51 36.16
CA ASP A 483 -56.33 21.45 37.00
C ASP A 483 -56.65 22.95 36.72
N SER A 484 -57.79 23.26 36.12
CA SER A 484 -58.15 24.63 35.69
C SER A 484 -58.69 25.56 36.79
N LEU A 485 -58.55 25.19 38.08
CA LEU A 485 -59.09 26.00 39.17
C LEU A 485 -58.13 26.43 40.26
N SER A 486 -56.83 26.49 40.08
CA SER A 486 -55.98 27.25 41.03
C SER A 486 -54.65 27.69 40.45
N LYS A 487 -54.38 29.01 40.62
CA LYS A 487 -53.10 29.73 40.64
C LYS A 487 -52.67 30.46 39.38
N LYS A 488 -53.28 31.63 39.24
CA LYS A 488 -52.66 32.79 38.63
C LYS A 488 -51.85 33.55 39.70
N LYS A 489 -50.53 33.28 39.80
CA LYS A 489 -49.46 34.16 40.31
C LYS A 489 -48.17 33.34 40.45
N ASN A 490 -47.26 33.49 39.54
CA ASN A 490 -45.82 33.22 39.53
C ASN A 490 -45.30 32.84 38.13
N SER A 491 -45.86 33.45 37.03
CA SER A 491 -45.54 32.94 35.68
C SER A 491 -44.29 33.55 35.04
N LEU A 492 -43.85 34.76 35.42
CA LEU A 492 -42.73 35.43 34.77
C LEU A 492 -41.34 34.91 35.22
N LEU A 493 -41.17 34.60 36.50
CA LEU A 493 -39.91 34.02 37.01
C LEU A 493 -39.75 32.57 36.56
N LYS A 494 -40.84 31.78 36.50
CA LYS A 494 -40.79 30.40 35.98
C LYS A 494 -40.52 30.34 34.50
N VAL A 495 -41.10 31.25 33.71
CA VAL A 495 -40.88 31.34 32.27
C VAL A 495 -39.44 31.79 31.96
N GLY A 496 -38.86 32.71 32.74
CA GLY A 496 -37.45 33.09 32.64
C GLY A 496 -36.50 31.96 32.99
N LEU A 497 -36.76 31.25 34.07
CA LEU A 497 -35.96 30.06 34.49
C LEU A 497 -36.07 28.90 33.50
N THR A 498 -37.25 28.63 32.95
CA THR A 498 -37.40 27.57 31.91
C THR A 498 -36.69 27.91 30.62
N LYS A 499 -36.77 29.17 30.15
CA LYS A 499 -35.99 29.60 28.97
C LYS A 499 -34.49 29.57 29.18
N LEU A 500 -34.02 29.86 30.39
CA LEU A 500 -32.59 29.78 30.74
C LEU A 500 -32.12 28.32 30.82
N VAL A 501 -32.94 27.41 31.34
CA VAL A 501 -32.72 25.97 31.31
C VAL A 501 -32.74 25.44 29.87
N ASP A 502 -33.68 25.87 29.05
CA ASP A 502 -33.72 25.48 27.64
C ASP A 502 -32.50 25.97 26.86
N LEU A 503 -32.02 27.19 27.17
CA LEU A 503 -30.76 27.70 26.58
C LEU A 503 -29.54 26.89 27.05
N MET A 504 -29.48 26.54 28.36
CA MET A 504 -28.39 25.71 28.90
C MET A 504 -28.41 24.26 28.37
N THR A 505 -29.57 23.72 28.00
CA THR A 505 -29.75 22.35 27.50
C THR A 505 -29.65 22.24 25.98
N LEU A 506 -29.31 23.32 25.28
CA LEU A 506 -29.12 23.33 23.81
C LEU A 506 -28.01 22.41 23.35
N VAL A 507 -26.91 22.32 24.11
CA VAL A 507 -25.80 21.45 23.78
C VAL A 507 -26.12 20.03 24.22
N LYS A 508 -26.43 19.14 23.30
CA LYS A 508 -26.77 17.76 23.60
C LYS A 508 -25.55 16.84 23.61
N ARG A 509 -24.63 17.05 22.68
CA ARG A 509 -23.45 16.22 22.51
C ARG A 509 -22.26 17.05 22.06
N VAL A 510 -21.13 16.82 22.70
CA VAL A 510 -19.82 17.32 22.27
C VAL A 510 -18.90 16.13 22.08
N GLN A 511 -18.14 16.10 21.00
CA GLN A 511 -17.10 15.12 20.76
C GLN A 511 -15.76 15.82 20.72
N ALA A 512 -14.76 15.24 21.37
CA ALA A 512 -13.39 15.71 21.28
C ALA A 512 -12.47 14.52 21.04
N SER A 513 -11.49 14.70 20.18
CA SER A 513 -10.44 13.71 19.87
C SER A 513 -9.08 14.40 19.92
N TYR A 514 -8.17 13.84 20.67
CA TYR A 514 -6.77 14.22 20.66
C TYR A 514 -5.94 13.04 20.21
N SER A 515 -5.12 13.24 19.18
CA SER A 515 -4.21 12.23 18.65
C SER A 515 -2.79 12.79 18.63
N GLU A 516 -1.84 12.02 19.11
CA GLU A 516 -0.42 12.31 19.08
C GLU A 516 0.29 11.16 18.37
N ASN A 517 1.05 11.50 17.33
CA ASN A 517 1.88 10.56 16.59
C ASN A 517 3.34 10.98 16.71
N ASN A 518 4.17 10.04 17.12
CA ASN A 518 5.62 10.23 17.20
C ASN A 518 6.29 9.10 16.44
N GLY A 519 7.37 9.40 15.75
CA GLY A 519 8.13 8.40 15.01
C GLY A 519 9.59 8.77 14.90
N SER A 520 10.43 7.76 14.80
CA SER A 520 11.85 7.92 14.53
C SER A 520 12.36 6.87 13.56
N VAL A 521 13.31 7.25 12.72
CA VAL A 521 14.03 6.38 11.77
C VAL A 521 15.52 6.55 12.04
N LEU A 522 16.16 5.45 12.41
CA LEU A 522 17.60 5.41 12.66
C LEU A 522 18.26 4.46 11.64
N PRO A 523 18.86 4.99 10.58
CA PRO A 523 19.69 4.22 9.67
C PRO A 523 21.06 3.95 10.29
N GLY A 524 21.82 3.05 9.69
CA GLY A 524 23.15 2.77 10.18
C GLY A 524 23.20 1.69 11.27
N TYR A 525 22.11 0.99 11.54
CA TYR A 525 21.98 -0.01 12.59
C TYR A 525 22.57 -1.36 12.16
N LEU A 526 23.50 -1.92 12.95
CA LEU A 526 24.22 -3.15 12.61
C LEU A 526 23.53 -4.44 13.08
N PRO A 527 22.95 -4.53 14.30
CA PRO A 527 22.39 -5.80 14.77
C PRO A 527 21.21 -6.28 13.92
N SER A 528 21.10 -7.60 13.78
CA SER A 528 19.94 -8.25 13.17
C SER A 528 18.86 -8.52 14.21
N VAL A 529 17.60 -8.62 13.75
CA VAL A 529 16.51 -9.11 14.58
C VAL A 529 16.67 -10.62 14.80
N GLY A 530 16.41 -11.10 16.01
CA GLY A 530 16.38 -12.53 16.30
C GLY A 530 15.14 -13.21 15.69
N PHE A 531 15.08 -14.55 15.80
CA PHE A 531 13.97 -15.37 15.29
C PHE A 531 12.59 -14.93 15.82
N ALA A 532 12.50 -14.55 17.09
CA ALA A 532 11.24 -14.16 17.74
C ALA A 532 10.93 -12.66 17.62
N GLY A 533 11.69 -11.93 16.78
CA GLY A 533 11.58 -10.46 16.71
C GLY A 533 12.38 -9.74 17.78
N GLY A 534 12.52 -8.42 17.62
CA GLY A 534 13.48 -7.68 18.42
C GLY A 534 12.99 -7.34 19.83
N LEU A 535 13.79 -7.69 20.79
CA LEU A 535 13.84 -6.96 22.07
C LEU A 535 14.89 -5.82 22.00
N GLN A 536 15.63 -5.75 20.91
CA GLN A 536 16.67 -4.75 20.65
C GLN A 536 16.15 -3.66 19.69
N PRO A 537 16.56 -2.39 19.87
CA PRO A 537 17.56 -1.93 20.87
C PRO A 537 17.07 -1.97 22.32
N THR A 538 15.80 -1.76 22.60
CA THR A 538 15.16 -1.94 23.92
C THR A 538 13.72 -2.41 23.73
N LEU A 539 13.17 -3.16 24.68
CA LEU A 539 11.77 -3.57 24.67
C LEU A 539 10.82 -2.36 24.54
N GLY A 540 11.14 -1.25 25.23
CA GLY A 540 10.35 -0.03 25.11
C GLY A 540 10.33 0.51 23.68
N TYR A 541 11.47 0.58 23.02
CA TYR A 541 11.59 1.07 21.66
C TYR A 541 10.84 0.18 20.66
N THR A 542 10.91 -1.13 20.81
CA THR A 542 10.19 -2.06 19.94
C THR A 542 8.66 -2.06 20.18
N LEU A 543 8.21 -1.52 21.31
CA LEU A 543 6.79 -1.29 21.58
C LEU A 543 6.34 0.17 21.31
N GLY A 544 7.18 0.97 20.66
CA GLY A 544 6.85 2.32 20.23
C GLY A 544 7.28 3.44 21.16
N SER A 545 8.07 3.19 22.22
CA SER A 545 8.63 4.26 23.04
C SER A 545 9.53 5.17 22.21
N GLN A 546 9.41 6.47 22.42
CA GLN A 546 10.21 7.51 21.75
C GLN A 546 11.44 7.93 22.57
N ALA A 547 11.94 7.05 23.45
CA ALA A 547 13.21 7.29 24.11
C ALA A 547 14.32 7.43 23.07
N ASP A 548 15.20 8.42 23.28
CA ASP A 548 16.33 8.64 22.39
C ASP A 548 17.37 7.51 22.54
N ILE A 549 17.45 6.68 21.52
CA ILE A 549 18.35 5.53 21.51
C ILE A 549 19.65 5.79 20.76
N ARG A 550 19.82 6.96 20.10
CA ARG A 550 20.96 7.26 19.21
C ARG A 550 22.30 7.11 19.95
N TYR A 551 22.39 7.75 21.08
CA TYR A 551 23.61 7.77 21.91
C TYR A 551 23.89 6.40 22.52
N GLU A 552 22.86 5.70 22.96
CA GLU A 552 23.00 4.34 23.49
C GLU A 552 23.43 3.37 22.39
N ALA A 553 22.83 3.46 21.21
CA ALA A 553 23.17 2.62 20.07
C ALA A 553 24.63 2.84 19.62
N ALA A 554 25.12 4.09 19.64
CA ALA A 554 26.54 4.38 19.35
C ALA A 554 27.46 3.80 20.41
N ARG A 555 27.12 3.98 21.70
CA ARG A 555 27.91 3.46 22.84
C ARG A 555 28.02 1.93 22.84
N GLN A 556 26.97 1.26 22.44
CA GLN A 556 26.93 -0.21 22.33
C GLN A 556 27.56 -0.74 21.05
N GLY A 557 28.04 0.11 20.16
CA GLY A 557 28.59 -0.28 18.86
C GLY A 557 27.54 -0.82 17.88
N TRP A 558 26.28 -0.43 18.02
CA TRP A 558 25.19 -0.85 17.16
C TRP A 558 25.01 0.03 15.92
N LEU A 559 25.79 1.10 15.79
CA LEU A 559 25.77 1.98 14.64
C LEU A 559 27.04 1.86 13.82
N THR A 560 26.92 2.01 12.51
CA THR A 560 28.05 1.97 11.59
C THR A 560 29.02 3.13 11.82
N GLY A 561 30.30 2.82 11.85
CA GLY A 561 31.39 3.81 11.85
C GLY A 561 31.92 4.12 10.45
N PHE A 562 31.22 3.75 9.37
CA PHE A 562 31.67 3.98 8.00
C PHE A 562 31.87 5.47 7.72
N PRO A 563 33.07 5.91 7.28
CA PRO A 563 33.42 7.33 7.19
C PRO A 563 32.53 8.15 6.26
N ASN A 564 32.06 7.53 5.16
CA ASN A 564 31.24 8.17 4.13
C ASN A 564 29.73 7.88 4.31
N PHE A 565 29.31 7.43 5.51
CA PHE A 565 27.90 7.23 5.79
C PHE A 565 27.15 8.57 5.82
N ASN A 566 26.11 8.70 4.98
CA ASN A 566 25.42 9.97 4.74
C ASN A 566 23.90 9.91 4.88
N GLN A 567 23.36 8.80 5.42
CA GLN A 567 21.93 8.72 5.69
C GLN A 567 21.58 9.50 6.96
N SER A 568 20.41 10.15 6.96
CA SER A 568 19.99 11.01 8.05
C SER A 568 19.11 10.27 9.04
N PHE A 569 19.34 10.49 10.32
CA PHE A 569 18.33 10.22 11.34
C PHE A 569 17.15 11.15 11.11
N SER A 570 15.94 10.61 11.22
CA SER A 570 14.73 11.42 11.16
C SER A 570 13.83 11.15 12.37
N GLN A 571 13.20 12.23 12.83
CA GLN A 571 12.21 12.18 13.91
C GLN A 571 11.01 13.01 13.51
N MET A 572 9.81 12.47 13.75
CA MET A 572 8.55 13.13 13.50
C MET A 572 7.74 13.21 14.79
N HIS A 573 7.20 14.38 15.05
CA HIS A 573 6.18 14.59 16.07
C HIS A 573 4.98 15.27 15.45
N SER A 574 3.77 14.71 15.65
CA SER A 574 2.55 15.39 15.25
C SER A 574 1.47 15.26 16.32
N SER A 575 0.74 16.32 16.53
CA SER A 575 -0.42 16.34 17.43
C SER A 575 -1.62 16.94 16.74
N LYS A 576 -2.77 16.28 16.90
CA LYS A 576 -4.02 16.68 16.27
C LYS A 576 -5.14 16.69 17.30
N PHE A 577 -5.76 17.84 17.46
CA PHE A 577 -6.96 18.00 18.28
C PHE A 577 -8.15 18.33 17.37
N LYS A 578 -9.26 17.65 17.59
CA LYS A 578 -10.54 17.92 16.94
C LYS A 578 -11.64 17.94 17.97
N ALA A 579 -12.49 18.94 17.93
CA ALA A 579 -13.70 18.99 18.74
C ALA A 579 -14.88 19.39 17.86
N SER A 580 -16.02 18.78 18.09
CA SER A 580 -17.26 19.11 17.39
C SER A 580 -18.43 19.15 18.36
N ALA A 581 -19.32 20.09 18.13
CA ALA A 581 -20.56 20.24 18.90
C ALA A 581 -21.70 20.61 17.94
N GLN A 582 -22.87 20.08 18.21
CA GLN A 582 -24.08 20.43 17.45
C GLN A 582 -25.12 21.02 18.38
N LEU A 583 -25.64 22.18 17.97
CA LEU A 583 -26.75 22.84 18.63
C LEU A 583 -27.95 22.84 17.71
N ILE A 584 -29.12 22.59 18.31
CA ILE A 584 -30.42 22.66 17.63
C ILE A 584 -31.30 23.60 18.46
N PRO A 585 -31.19 24.93 18.26
CA PRO A 585 -31.90 25.89 19.08
C PRO A 585 -33.42 25.86 18.85
N MET A 586 -33.83 25.55 17.63
CA MET A 586 -35.23 25.39 17.25
C MET A 586 -35.37 24.36 16.12
N LYS A 587 -36.59 23.92 15.88
CA LYS A 587 -36.88 22.99 14.78
C LYS A 587 -36.51 23.67 13.45
N GLY A 588 -35.67 23.02 12.64
CA GLY A 588 -35.21 23.54 11.37
C GLY A 588 -33.94 24.42 11.41
N LEU A 589 -33.37 24.71 12.58
CA LEU A 589 -32.08 25.41 12.72
C LEU A 589 -31.05 24.54 13.39
N ILE A 590 -30.00 24.24 12.65
CA ILE A 590 -28.84 23.41 13.13
C ILE A 590 -27.59 24.29 13.04
N ILE A 591 -26.85 24.34 14.12
CA ILE A 591 -25.56 25.02 14.20
C ILE A 591 -24.51 23.99 14.54
N ASP A 592 -23.61 23.70 13.60
CA ASP A 592 -22.48 22.80 13.80
C ASP A 592 -21.22 23.62 14.11
N PHE A 593 -20.59 23.31 15.22
CA PHE A 593 -19.30 23.88 15.64
C PHE A 593 -18.21 22.85 15.44
N ASN A 594 -17.11 23.24 14.82
CA ASN A 594 -15.93 22.42 14.61
C ASN A 594 -14.69 23.21 14.99
N ALA A 595 -13.89 22.67 15.88
CA ALA A 595 -12.60 23.20 16.26
C ALA A 595 -11.52 22.17 15.96
N ASP A 596 -10.48 22.57 15.27
CA ASP A 596 -9.35 21.74 14.94
C ASP A 596 -8.03 22.46 15.20
N ARG A 597 -7.03 21.65 15.53
CA ARG A 597 -5.64 22.08 15.68
C ARG A 597 -4.76 20.96 15.26
N ASP A 598 -3.88 21.23 14.31
CA ASP A 598 -2.89 20.33 13.79
C ASP A 598 -1.50 20.95 14.03
N PHE A 599 -0.58 20.16 14.54
CA PHE A 599 0.83 20.51 14.68
C PHE A 599 1.67 19.36 14.19
N MET A 600 2.69 19.65 13.40
CA MET A 600 3.65 18.67 12.92
C MET A 600 5.05 19.28 12.93
N GLU A 601 5.99 18.54 13.47
CA GLU A 601 7.41 18.87 13.49
C GLU A 601 8.21 17.66 13.01
N ASN A 602 9.14 17.91 12.08
CA ASN A 602 10.07 16.93 11.59
C ASN A 602 11.49 17.43 11.87
N ARG A 603 12.33 16.52 12.34
CA ARG A 603 13.77 16.74 12.49
C ARG A 603 14.51 15.79 11.56
N LEU A 604 15.40 16.32 10.77
CA LEU A 604 16.38 15.58 9.99
C LEU A 604 17.77 15.93 10.48
N GLU A 605 18.60 14.92 10.73
CA GLU A 605 19.92 15.11 11.30
C GLU A 605 20.90 14.11 10.69
N ASN A 606 21.90 14.60 9.99
CA ASN A 606 23.02 13.77 9.61
C ASN A 606 23.89 13.49 10.84
N PHE A 607 24.56 12.36 10.87
CA PHE A 607 25.39 12.00 12.00
C PHE A 607 26.64 11.22 11.55
N LYS A 608 27.62 11.20 12.42
CA LYS A 608 28.76 10.28 12.36
C LYS A 608 28.91 9.58 13.70
N VAL A 609 29.48 8.38 13.68
CA VAL A 609 29.90 7.68 14.88
C VAL A 609 31.42 7.75 14.94
N GLU A 610 31.93 8.40 15.97
CA GLU A 610 33.36 8.56 16.24
C GLU A 610 33.71 7.74 17.48
N GLY A 611 34.32 6.57 17.26
CA GLY A 611 34.50 5.57 18.33
C GLY A 611 33.15 5.04 18.83
N GLN A 612 32.77 5.36 20.06
CA GLN A 612 31.49 5.00 20.69
C GLN A 612 30.57 6.22 20.88
N SER A 613 30.87 7.33 20.22
CA SER A 613 30.12 8.57 20.37
C SER A 613 29.30 8.90 19.13
N TYR A 614 28.03 9.21 19.35
CA TYR A 614 27.15 9.76 18.32
C TYR A 614 27.41 11.26 18.17
N VAL A 615 27.81 11.71 17.00
CA VAL A 615 28.11 13.12 16.69
C VAL A 615 27.08 13.64 15.71
N PRO A 616 26.11 14.48 16.14
CA PRO A 616 25.12 15.06 15.27
C PRO A 616 25.75 16.11 14.33
N ARG A 617 25.24 16.18 13.08
CA ARG A 617 25.66 17.15 12.07
C ARG A 617 24.44 17.67 11.31
N ASN A 618 24.46 18.95 10.93
CA ASN A 618 23.44 19.54 10.05
C ASN A 618 22.00 19.23 10.45
N SER A 619 21.66 19.44 11.73
CA SER A 619 20.28 19.25 12.21
C SER A 619 19.36 20.31 11.59
N ASN A 620 18.28 19.87 10.96
CA ASN A 620 17.25 20.71 10.36
C ASN A 620 15.88 20.35 10.94
N VAL A 621 15.15 21.36 11.38
CA VAL A 621 13.80 21.21 11.95
C VAL A 621 12.82 21.99 11.08
N PHE A 622 11.78 21.33 10.63
CA PHE A 622 10.73 21.93 9.82
C PHE A 622 9.37 21.31 10.15
N GLY A 623 8.30 22.01 9.82
CA GLY A 623 6.96 21.48 10.13
C GLY A 623 5.86 22.38 9.62
N ASN A 624 4.65 22.05 10.04
CA ASN A 624 3.47 22.84 9.74
C ASN A 624 2.57 22.96 10.98
N PHE A 625 1.76 23.98 10.98
CA PHE A 625 0.78 24.28 12.00
C PHE A 625 -0.51 24.75 11.36
N GLY A 626 -1.63 24.18 11.81
CA GLY A 626 -2.96 24.60 11.44
C GLY A 626 -3.85 24.71 12.67
N MET A 627 -4.69 25.73 12.72
CA MET A 627 -5.63 25.93 13.82
C MET A 627 -6.89 26.65 13.34
N SER A 628 -8.04 26.13 13.73
CA SER A 628 -9.30 26.87 13.53
C SER A 628 -9.33 28.11 14.41
N THR A 629 -9.71 29.24 13.86
CA THR A 629 -9.82 30.51 14.59
C THR A 629 -10.92 31.37 14.00
N ILE A 630 -11.42 32.28 14.80
CA ILE A 630 -12.44 33.24 14.37
C ILE A 630 -11.74 34.53 13.93
N LEU A 631 -11.79 34.81 12.63
CA LEU A 631 -11.12 35.94 12.01
C LEU A 631 -12.05 37.19 11.87
N LEU A 632 -13.17 37.26 12.58
CA LEU A 632 -14.12 38.33 12.46
C LEU A 632 -13.55 39.75 12.66
N ARG A 633 -12.49 39.86 13.50
CA ARG A 633 -11.83 41.16 13.76
C ARG A 633 -11.09 41.72 12.54
N THR A 634 -10.61 40.85 11.67
CA THR A 634 -9.76 41.20 10.52
C THR A 634 -10.39 40.84 9.18
N ALA A 635 -11.55 40.13 9.19
CA ALA A 635 -12.22 39.65 8.00
C ALA A 635 -12.70 40.80 7.04
N PHE A 636 -12.97 41.98 7.60
CA PHE A 636 -13.46 43.14 6.87
C PHE A 636 -12.40 44.22 6.71
N ASN A 637 -11.15 43.95 7.02
CA ASN A 637 -10.05 44.89 6.81
C ASN A 637 -9.86 45.15 5.31
N PRO A 638 -9.53 46.39 4.93
CA PRO A 638 -9.43 46.77 3.52
C PRO A 638 -8.37 45.93 2.80
N ALA A 639 -8.75 45.35 1.65
CA ALA A 639 -7.88 44.79 0.68
C ALA A 639 -8.20 45.37 -0.69
N ARG A 640 -7.27 46.07 -1.33
CA ARG A 640 -7.44 46.64 -2.66
C ARG A 640 -6.33 46.16 -3.58
N GLY A 641 -6.67 45.40 -4.60
CA GLY A 641 -5.72 44.81 -5.53
C GLY A 641 -4.76 43.86 -4.83
N SER A 642 -3.49 44.11 -4.92
CA SER A 642 -2.40 43.34 -4.26
C SER A 642 -2.10 43.75 -2.82
N GLU A 643 -2.71 44.85 -2.33
CA GLU A 643 -2.47 45.40 -1.00
C GLU A 643 -3.50 44.91 0.02
N SER A 644 -3.01 44.24 1.07
CA SER A 644 -3.80 43.79 2.20
C SER A 644 -3.25 44.35 3.49
N SER A 645 -4.06 45.09 4.25
CA SER A 645 -3.62 45.64 5.54
C SER A 645 -3.20 44.55 6.54
N ASN A 646 -3.84 43.38 6.49
CA ASN A 646 -3.44 42.25 7.33
C ASN A 646 -2.06 41.69 6.93
N PHE A 647 -1.74 41.68 5.63
CA PHE A 647 -0.46 41.23 5.13
C PHE A 647 0.68 42.21 5.48
N GLU A 648 0.43 43.51 5.39
CA GLU A 648 1.41 44.51 5.83
C GLU A 648 1.64 44.47 7.34
N ASN A 649 0.61 44.29 8.13
CA ASN A 649 0.75 43.98 9.56
C ASN A 649 1.60 42.73 9.81
N PHE A 650 1.33 41.67 9.07
CA PHE A 650 2.16 40.46 9.16
C PHE A 650 3.65 40.72 8.87
N ARG A 651 3.95 41.49 7.82
CA ARG A 651 5.32 41.86 7.48
C ARG A 651 5.99 42.69 8.58
N SER A 652 5.30 43.67 9.11
CA SER A 652 5.83 44.56 10.16
C SER A 652 5.99 43.87 11.51
N TYR A 653 5.17 42.85 11.80
CA TYR A 653 5.21 42.14 13.07
C TYR A 653 6.37 41.15 13.18
N ARG A 654 6.94 40.73 12.05
CA ARG A 654 8.03 39.75 12.04
C ARG A 654 9.24 40.19 12.88
N LEU A 655 9.67 41.44 12.73
CA LEU A 655 10.79 41.95 13.51
C LEU A 655 10.47 41.98 15.00
N LYS A 656 9.31 42.52 15.38
CA LYS A 656 8.87 42.59 16.80
C LYS A 656 8.74 41.20 17.43
N ILE A 657 8.28 40.22 16.68
CA ILE A 657 8.20 38.84 17.15
C ILE A 657 9.59 38.23 17.28
N ALA A 658 10.49 38.44 16.34
CA ALA A 658 11.85 37.96 16.37
C ALA A 658 12.60 38.51 17.60
N GLU A 659 12.47 39.81 17.88
CA GLU A 659 13.05 40.48 19.07
C GLU A 659 12.52 39.90 20.40
N ARG A 660 11.28 39.43 20.42
CA ARG A 660 10.69 38.75 21.58
C ARG A 660 11.08 37.31 21.72
N LEU A 661 11.26 36.60 20.59
CA LEU A 661 11.66 35.18 20.57
C LEU A 661 13.10 35.01 21.02
N VAL A 662 14.00 35.94 20.74
CA VAL A 662 15.40 35.85 21.14
C VAL A 662 15.60 36.00 22.65
N GLN A 663 14.66 36.66 23.35
CA GLN A 663 14.71 36.84 24.79
C GLN A 663 14.73 35.50 25.52
N ASN A 664 15.62 35.34 26.51
CA ASN A 664 15.85 34.12 27.26
C ASN A 664 16.36 32.93 26.45
N THR A 665 17.00 33.17 25.33
CA THR A 665 17.67 32.15 24.50
C THR A 665 19.18 32.34 24.53
N PRO A 666 19.98 31.33 24.15
CA PRO A 666 21.43 31.50 24.03
C PRO A 666 21.89 32.56 22.99
N PHE A 667 20.97 33.00 22.14
CA PHE A 667 21.20 33.99 21.09
C PHE A 667 20.97 35.45 21.55
N GLU A 668 20.48 35.65 22.77
CA GLU A 668 20.19 36.96 23.33
C GLU A 668 21.51 37.77 23.43
N GLY A 669 21.53 38.95 22.86
CA GLY A 669 22.72 39.82 22.86
C GLY A 669 23.78 39.53 21.80
N MET A 670 23.60 38.52 20.93
CA MET A 670 24.53 38.19 19.84
C MET A 670 24.52 39.15 18.64
N GLY A 671 23.69 40.22 18.68
CA GLY A 671 23.56 41.20 17.62
C GLY A 671 22.46 40.87 16.61
N VAL A 672 22.49 41.59 15.47
CA VAL A 672 21.52 41.46 14.40
C VAL A 672 22.22 41.10 13.09
N ASN A 673 21.48 40.43 12.19
CA ASN A 673 21.95 40.12 10.84
C ASN A 673 21.85 41.36 9.91
N GLU A 674 22.28 41.25 8.66
CA GLU A 674 22.25 42.32 7.66
C GLU A 674 20.84 42.91 7.41
N GLU A 675 19.81 42.15 7.71
CA GLU A 675 18.39 42.54 7.56
C GLU A 675 17.79 43.14 8.84
N GLY A 676 18.59 43.30 9.91
CA GLY A 676 18.18 43.85 11.18
C GLY A 676 17.47 42.87 12.13
N TYR A 677 17.43 41.57 11.80
CA TYR A 677 16.81 40.53 12.65
C TYR A 677 17.83 39.97 13.64
N PRO A 678 17.43 39.65 14.88
CA PRO A 678 18.30 39.01 15.86
C PRO A 678 18.94 37.73 15.31
N VAL A 679 20.21 37.48 15.67
CA VAL A 679 20.88 36.24 15.32
C VAL A 679 20.08 35.05 15.87
N GLY A 680 19.88 34.02 15.04
CA GLY A 680 19.07 32.87 15.40
C GLY A 680 17.56 32.98 15.07
N TYR A 681 17.05 34.18 14.77
CA TYR A 681 15.62 34.41 14.47
C TYR A 681 15.40 35.30 13.24
N GLY A 682 15.71 34.78 12.08
CA GLY A 682 15.55 35.48 10.81
C GLY A 682 14.11 35.65 10.33
N LYS A 683 13.89 36.53 9.35
CA LYS A 683 12.55 36.89 8.80
C LYS A 683 11.73 35.71 8.24
N SER A 684 12.40 34.63 7.80
CA SER A 684 11.77 33.46 7.17
C SER A 684 11.67 32.26 8.11
N GLN A 685 12.08 32.41 9.36
CA GLN A 685 12.06 31.33 10.32
C GLN A 685 10.63 31.02 10.74
N GLN A 686 10.29 29.74 10.84
CA GLN A 686 8.92 29.28 11.08
C GLN A 686 8.27 29.86 12.34
N GLU A 687 9.00 29.95 13.44
CA GLU A 687 8.50 30.52 14.69
C GLU A 687 8.19 32.01 14.57
N VAL A 688 8.98 32.76 13.82
CA VAL A 688 8.77 34.18 13.54
C VAL A 688 7.56 34.33 12.63
N LEU A 689 7.47 33.55 11.55
CA LEU A 689 6.38 33.61 10.58
C LEU A 689 5.05 33.24 11.22
N LEU A 690 4.99 32.14 11.94
CA LEU A 690 3.76 31.63 12.56
C LEU A 690 3.17 32.63 13.55
N ASN A 691 4.01 33.11 14.48
CA ASN A 691 3.53 34.02 15.50
C ASN A 691 3.14 35.40 14.94
N SER A 692 3.85 35.87 13.92
CA SER A 692 3.52 37.11 13.23
C SER A 692 2.23 37.00 12.42
N PHE A 693 2.03 35.88 11.73
CA PHE A 693 0.81 35.59 11.00
C PHE A 693 -0.42 35.53 11.94
N LEU A 694 -0.29 34.80 13.03
CA LEU A 694 -1.37 34.72 14.01
C LEU A 694 -1.71 36.09 14.59
N ALA A 695 -0.71 36.90 14.98
CA ALA A 695 -0.94 38.24 15.48
C ALA A 695 -1.70 39.11 14.46
N ALA A 696 -1.25 39.13 13.20
CA ALA A 696 -1.80 39.97 12.17
C ALA A 696 -3.24 39.58 11.80
N TYR A 697 -3.50 38.28 11.65
CA TYR A 697 -4.79 37.78 11.15
C TYR A 697 -5.84 37.56 12.25
N THR A 698 -5.44 37.37 13.52
CA THR A 698 -6.39 37.38 14.65
C THR A 698 -6.67 38.79 15.20
N GLY A 699 -5.89 39.80 14.76
CA GLY A 699 -5.98 41.17 15.27
C GLY A 699 -5.44 41.30 16.70
N GLU A 700 -4.50 40.43 17.10
CA GLU A 700 -3.83 40.50 18.40
C GLU A 700 -2.60 41.41 18.34
N ASN A 701 -2.28 42.02 19.48
CA ASN A 701 -1.08 42.85 19.58
C ASN A 701 0.20 42.00 19.55
N PRO A 702 1.19 42.24 18.65
CA PRO A 702 2.41 41.47 18.55
C PRO A 702 3.25 41.49 19.81
N ASN A 703 3.12 42.52 20.66
CA ASN A 703 3.83 42.61 21.94
C ASN A 703 3.21 41.77 23.06
N LYS A 704 1.93 41.38 22.93
CA LYS A 704 1.22 40.62 23.98
C LYS A 704 0.93 39.18 23.58
N ILE A 705 1.06 38.85 22.33
CA ILE A 705 0.78 37.51 21.83
C ILE A 705 1.68 36.46 22.51
N LYS A 706 1.12 35.30 22.86
CA LYS A 706 1.88 34.18 23.44
C LYS A 706 2.77 33.56 22.36
N LEU A 707 4.06 33.45 22.60
CA LEU A 707 5.05 32.96 21.63
C LEU A 707 5.26 31.43 21.67
N THR A 708 4.45 30.71 22.43
CA THR A 708 4.59 29.26 22.49
C THR A 708 4.02 28.59 21.24
N PRO A 709 4.65 27.58 20.65
CA PRO A 709 4.13 26.83 19.54
C PRO A 709 2.78 26.16 19.87
N MET A 710 2.51 25.95 21.15
CA MET A 710 1.23 25.45 21.66
C MET A 710 0.27 26.58 22.01
N ARG A 711 -0.02 27.46 21.06
CA ARG A 711 -0.99 28.51 21.28
C ARG A 711 -2.38 27.97 21.46
N GLY A 712 -3.00 28.44 22.52
CA GLY A 712 -4.42 28.59 22.76
C GLY A 712 -5.33 27.42 22.42
N THR A 713 -6.48 27.42 22.99
CA THR A 713 -7.61 26.59 22.57
C THR A 713 -8.04 27.01 21.18
N PRO A 714 -8.20 26.10 20.22
CA PRO A 714 -8.75 26.45 18.91
C PRO A 714 -10.16 27.00 19.08
N LEU A 715 -10.47 28.08 18.38
CA LEU A 715 -11.80 28.65 18.36
C LEU A 715 -12.62 27.93 17.30
N PRO A 716 -13.87 27.53 17.58
CA PRO A 716 -14.64 26.74 16.66
C PRO A 716 -15.11 27.57 15.46
N ASN A 717 -14.94 27.01 14.28
CA ASN A 717 -15.69 27.41 13.10
C ASN A 717 -17.14 26.98 13.27
N TRP A 718 -18.06 27.67 12.68
CA TRP A 718 -19.48 27.36 12.77
C TRP A 718 -20.14 27.33 11.40
N ASN A 719 -21.07 26.40 11.26
CA ASN A 719 -21.91 26.27 10.08
C ASN A 719 -23.37 26.28 10.50
N LEU A 720 -24.13 27.16 9.90
CA LEU A 720 -25.56 27.33 10.15
C LEU A 720 -26.35 26.71 9.02
N LYS A 721 -27.20 25.76 9.36
CA LYS A 721 -28.13 25.10 8.43
C LYS A 721 -29.56 25.44 8.85
N VAL A 722 -30.28 26.07 7.93
CA VAL A 722 -31.70 26.34 8.09
C VAL A 722 -32.47 25.40 7.17
N THR A 723 -33.25 24.48 7.78
CA THR A 723 -34.13 23.55 7.06
C THR A 723 -35.57 23.91 7.36
N GLY A 724 -36.45 24.00 6.37
CA GLY A 724 -37.85 24.29 6.57
C GLY A 724 -38.26 25.76 6.30
N LEU A 725 -37.45 26.51 5.52
CA LEU A 725 -37.86 27.79 4.97
C LEU A 725 -39.12 27.68 4.07
N THR A 726 -39.44 26.48 3.61
CA THR A 726 -40.62 26.17 2.80
C THR A 726 -41.85 25.81 3.65
N ASP A 727 -41.68 25.64 4.97
CA ASP A 727 -42.75 25.27 5.90
C ASP A 727 -43.31 26.46 6.70
N ILE A 728 -42.90 27.71 6.34
CA ILE A 728 -43.38 28.95 6.95
C ILE A 728 -44.45 29.59 6.05
#